data_9046a6b7cb0cba34e4931b8eb074f4a8
#
_entry.id   9046a6b7cb0cba34e4931b8eb074f4a8
#
_cell.length_a   1.000
_cell.length_b   1.000
_cell.length_c   1.000
_cell.angle_alpha   90.00
_cell.angle_beta   90.00
_cell.angle_gamma   90.00
#
_symmetry.space_group_name_H-M   'P 1'
#
loop_
_entity.id
_entity.type
_entity.pdbx_description
1 polymer ?
#
loop_
_entity_poly.entity_id
_entity_poly.type
_entity_poly.pdbx_seq_one_letter_code
_entity_poly.pdbx_strand_id
1 'polypeptide(L)'
;MDKLRMQSSNGVEDNITKIAQLFPDCVTETVDERSGQPKHLIDFEKLKQNLSDSVMSERAERYQFTWPDKSKAILLANSPINATLRPCREDSVDFDNTQNLYIEGDNLDVLKCLKETYLHKVKMIYIDPPYNTGNDFVYEDDFAQSSEEYLANSGQFDEQGNRMFTNAESNGRFHTDWLNMIFPRLKLAKDLLADDGVIFISLDGNEIDNLTKMCNEIFGEGNFVDCITWNKRVPKNDNNGIGNIHEYILVYTKDYTVRRQFTMQKDGLDEIYELLAELKRKQVPIDEAERQLKQLYKTKGYDRGITLYNSLDNNYEPWGKINMSWPNADTFGPRYDVLHPVTKKPTKVPDRGWRWSEATFNDNVDYDGMIARYDGSYVCGNIWFAKDENTQPSSIKYLRDVGRMLLRSIISLKSDGGIEVERLFEGKSFFPYPKPVSLMRLLIDSLEEKDGIVMDFFSGSATTAHAVMQLNAEDGGNRRFIMVQWPETIEEKSEAYKAGYRSICEIGRERIKRAAKKIKDENPNTKIDFGFRSFVCDSSNMKDVYYSPAEYEMDLFDFMTDNIKEDRTPEDLLFQVMLDLGIELSSKIEETVIAGKKVFNVADGFLIACFDANVTDETIKAIAQKQPYYFVMRDSSLANDSVATNFEQIFATYSPDTVRKVL
;
A
#
# COMPACT_ATOMS: atom_id res chain seq x y z
N MET A 1 34.07 -11.98 11.28
CA MET A 1 32.98 -11.14 10.72
C MET A 1 31.87 -12.08 10.31
N ASP A 2 30.62 -11.68 10.59
CA ASP A 2 29.46 -12.46 10.15
C ASP A 2 29.22 -12.23 8.66
N LYS A 3 28.94 -13.31 7.93
CA LYS A 3 28.57 -13.22 6.50
C LYS A 3 27.10 -12.81 6.36
N LEU A 4 26.80 -11.98 5.40
CA LEU A 4 25.44 -11.71 4.96
C LEU A 4 24.87 -12.93 4.25
N ARG A 5 23.59 -13.21 4.45
CA ARG A 5 22.95 -14.39 3.81
C ARG A 5 22.75 -14.20 2.32
N MET A 6 22.60 -12.96 1.86
CA MET A 6 22.41 -12.55 0.46
C MET A 6 21.25 -13.28 -0.26
N GLN A 7 20.23 -13.63 0.51
CA GLN A 7 18.98 -14.23 0.05
C GLN A 7 17.84 -13.78 0.97
N SER A 8 16.60 -13.90 0.51
CA SER A 8 15.44 -13.52 1.33
C SER A 8 15.36 -14.36 2.61
N SER A 9 14.66 -13.84 3.64
CA SER A 9 14.51 -14.52 4.92
C SER A 9 13.79 -15.86 4.79
N ASN A 10 14.23 -16.83 5.59
CA ASN A 10 13.57 -18.12 5.70
C ASN A 10 12.43 -18.04 6.73
N GLY A 11 11.20 -17.85 6.26
CA GLY A 11 10.03 -17.74 7.13
C GLY A 11 9.77 -18.95 8.02
N VAL A 12 10.29 -20.13 7.66
CA VAL A 12 10.20 -21.34 8.52
C VAL A 12 11.15 -21.21 9.72
N GLU A 13 12.40 -20.82 9.51
CA GLU A 13 13.36 -20.59 10.59
C GLU A 13 12.92 -19.49 11.54
N ASP A 14 12.38 -18.38 10.98
CA ASP A 14 11.85 -17.28 11.77
C ASP A 14 10.69 -17.73 12.67
N ASN A 15 9.77 -18.54 12.14
CA ASN A 15 8.65 -19.08 12.90
C ASN A 15 9.13 -20.06 13.99
N ILE A 16 10.10 -20.93 13.69
CA ILE A 16 10.71 -21.84 14.67
C ILE A 16 11.38 -21.03 15.78
N THR A 17 12.12 -19.99 15.43
CA THR A 17 12.78 -19.11 16.39
C THR A 17 11.78 -18.40 17.33
N LYS A 18 10.66 -17.90 16.80
CA LYS A 18 9.59 -17.29 17.60
C LYS A 18 8.95 -18.30 18.55
N ILE A 19 8.69 -19.53 18.07
CA ILE A 19 8.15 -20.62 18.90
C ILE A 19 9.18 -21.02 19.97
N ALA A 20 10.45 -21.10 19.65
CA ALA A 20 11.53 -21.41 20.59
C ALA A 20 11.65 -20.39 21.73
N GLN A 21 11.38 -19.13 21.45
CA GLN A 21 11.37 -18.06 22.48
C GLN A 21 10.20 -18.22 23.46
N LEU A 22 9.03 -18.66 22.98
CA LEU A 22 7.82 -18.81 23.78
C LEU A 22 7.73 -20.19 24.44
N PHE A 23 8.14 -21.24 23.74
CA PHE A 23 8.04 -22.65 24.16
C PHE A 23 9.34 -23.40 23.82
N PRO A 24 10.46 -23.15 24.54
CA PRO A 24 11.77 -23.72 24.22
C PRO A 24 11.80 -25.24 24.30
N ASP A 25 10.97 -25.84 25.14
CA ASP A 25 10.83 -27.29 25.30
C ASP A 25 10.15 -27.99 24.11
N CYS A 26 9.51 -27.23 23.24
CA CYS A 26 8.90 -27.74 22.02
C CYS A 26 9.84 -27.79 20.82
N VAL A 27 11.10 -27.35 20.95
CA VAL A 27 12.09 -27.38 19.88
C VAL A 27 13.00 -28.58 20.03
N THR A 28 13.16 -29.31 18.93
CA THR A 28 14.09 -30.46 18.86
C THR A 28 15.12 -30.22 17.76
N GLU A 29 16.33 -30.78 17.95
CA GLU A 29 17.36 -30.72 16.92
C GLU A 29 17.38 -32.00 16.10
N THR A 30 17.57 -31.86 14.81
CA THR A 30 17.81 -32.93 13.85
C THR A 30 18.93 -32.53 12.92
N VAL A 31 19.43 -33.48 12.14
CA VAL A 31 20.42 -33.18 11.09
C VAL A 31 19.71 -33.18 9.75
N ASP A 32 19.86 -32.11 8.99
CA ASP A 32 19.36 -32.03 7.62
C ASP A 32 20.09 -33.04 6.72
N GLU A 33 19.35 -33.94 6.10
CA GLU A 33 19.92 -35.05 5.31
C GLU A 33 20.69 -34.59 4.06
N ARG A 34 20.44 -33.37 3.57
CA ARG A 34 21.09 -32.85 2.37
C ARG A 34 22.35 -32.04 2.70
N SER A 35 22.26 -31.19 3.71
CA SER A 35 23.35 -30.28 4.07
C SER A 35 24.26 -30.80 5.19
N GLY A 36 23.83 -31.82 5.94
CA GLY A 36 24.52 -32.32 7.12
C GLY A 36 24.58 -31.35 8.32
N GLN A 37 23.86 -30.21 8.23
CA GLN A 37 23.84 -29.19 9.28
C GLN A 37 22.71 -29.45 10.30
N PRO A 38 22.90 -29.02 11.58
CA PRO A 38 21.85 -29.08 12.57
C PRO A 38 20.64 -28.26 12.10
N LYS A 39 19.45 -28.85 12.21
CA LYS A 39 18.18 -28.21 11.89
C LYS A 39 17.24 -28.29 13.08
N HIS A 40 16.62 -27.18 13.43
CA HIS A 40 15.61 -27.15 14.47
C HIS A 40 14.24 -27.52 13.90
N LEU A 41 13.50 -28.35 14.63
CA LEU A 41 12.14 -28.75 14.33
C LEU A 41 11.22 -28.50 15.52
N ILE A 42 9.96 -28.26 15.28
CA ILE A 42 8.94 -28.14 16.31
C ILE A 42 8.34 -29.52 16.60
N ASP A 43 8.37 -29.91 17.87
CA ASP A 43 7.57 -31.03 18.39
C ASP A 43 6.12 -30.54 18.58
N PHE A 44 5.30 -30.82 17.58
CA PHE A 44 3.90 -30.37 17.58
C PHE A 44 3.07 -30.99 18.70
N GLU A 45 3.41 -32.20 19.17
CA GLU A 45 2.68 -32.83 20.29
C GLU A 45 2.96 -32.10 21.60
N LYS A 46 4.23 -31.73 21.86
CA LYS A 46 4.57 -30.91 23.02
C LYS A 46 3.97 -29.51 22.93
N LEU A 47 4.02 -28.87 21.75
CA LEU A 47 3.41 -27.57 21.55
C LEU A 47 1.90 -27.62 21.80
N LYS A 48 1.22 -28.65 21.33
CA LYS A 48 -0.20 -28.88 21.56
C LYS A 48 -0.51 -29.07 23.05
N GLN A 49 0.33 -29.79 23.79
CA GLN A 49 0.17 -29.98 25.23
C GLN A 49 0.31 -28.65 26.00
N ASN A 50 1.25 -27.78 25.59
CA ASN A 50 1.44 -26.46 26.21
C ASN A 50 0.31 -25.46 25.91
N LEU A 51 -0.44 -25.66 24.82
CA LEU A 51 -1.46 -24.70 24.35
C LEU A 51 -2.89 -25.15 24.63
N SER A 52 -3.13 -26.30 25.24
CA SER A 52 -4.50 -26.86 25.37
C SER A 52 -4.79 -27.31 26.80
N ASP A 53 -5.86 -26.80 27.39
CA ASP A 53 -6.45 -27.33 28.64
C ASP A 53 -7.12 -28.69 28.42
N SER A 54 -7.44 -29.04 27.19
CA SER A 54 -7.98 -30.34 26.79
C SER A 54 -7.44 -30.76 25.43
N VAL A 55 -7.01 -31.99 25.28
CA VAL A 55 -6.59 -32.55 24.00
C VAL A 55 -7.82 -32.70 23.11
N MET A 56 -7.94 -31.83 22.10
CA MET A 56 -8.99 -31.97 21.10
C MET A 56 -8.76 -33.23 20.27
N SER A 57 -9.74 -34.13 20.21
CA SER A 57 -9.64 -35.33 19.38
C SER A 57 -9.50 -34.95 17.90
N GLU A 58 -8.66 -35.67 17.15
CA GLU A 58 -8.45 -35.49 15.70
C GLU A 58 -9.74 -35.60 14.85
N ARG A 59 -10.83 -36.07 15.46
CA ARG A 59 -12.14 -36.26 14.81
C ARG A 59 -13.13 -35.12 15.00
N ALA A 60 -12.72 -33.98 15.60
CA ALA A 60 -13.64 -32.83 15.67
C ALA A 60 -13.75 -32.19 14.27
N GLU A 61 -14.92 -32.38 13.64
CA GLU A 61 -15.27 -31.73 12.38
C GLU A 61 -15.14 -30.18 12.56
N ARG A 62 -14.23 -29.56 11.85
CA ARG A 62 -14.04 -28.10 11.84
C ARG A 62 -14.22 -27.60 10.44
N TYR A 63 -14.85 -26.44 10.29
CA TYR A 63 -14.83 -25.72 9.03
C TYR A 63 -13.40 -25.38 8.64
N GLN A 64 -12.98 -25.78 7.45
CA GLN A 64 -11.71 -25.45 6.86
C GLN A 64 -11.92 -25.11 5.39
N PHE A 65 -11.40 -23.96 4.96
CA PHE A 65 -11.30 -23.65 3.55
C PHE A 65 -10.05 -24.31 2.99
N THR A 66 -10.23 -25.31 2.13
CA THR A 66 -9.11 -26.08 1.58
C THR A 66 -9.31 -26.32 0.08
N TRP A 67 -8.19 -26.47 -0.61
CA TRP A 67 -8.11 -26.79 -2.04
C TRP A 67 -6.85 -27.61 -2.31
N PRO A 68 -6.72 -28.27 -3.50
CA PRO A 68 -5.51 -29.01 -3.87
C PRO A 68 -4.26 -28.12 -3.86
N ASP A 69 -3.15 -28.64 -3.33
CA ASP A 69 -1.85 -27.97 -3.23
C ASP A 69 -1.76 -26.76 -2.30
N LYS A 70 -2.79 -26.47 -1.48
CA LYS A 70 -2.74 -25.40 -0.47
C LYS A 70 -1.49 -25.45 0.40
N SER A 71 -1.07 -26.67 0.83
CA SER A 71 0.13 -26.84 1.64
C SER A 71 1.39 -26.40 0.91
N LYS A 72 1.46 -26.61 -0.40
CA LYS A 72 2.57 -26.11 -1.24
C LYS A 72 2.55 -24.58 -1.31
N ALA A 73 1.39 -23.97 -1.51
CA ALA A 73 1.26 -22.50 -1.52
C ALA A 73 1.71 -21.86 -0.18
N ILE A 74 1.44 -22.53 0.96
CA ILE A 74 1.93 -22.09 2.27
C ILE A 74 3.46 -22.19 2.33
N LEU A 75 4.05 -23.31 1.88
CA LEU A 75 5.49 -23.48 1.83
C LEU A 75 6.15 -22.46 0.91
N LEU A 76 5.56 -22.21 -0.25
CA LEU A 76 6.06 -21.24 -1.22
C LEU A 76 6.18 -19.84 -0.62
N ALA A 77 5.18 -19.37 0.14
CA ALA A 77 5.24 -18.09 0.82
C ALA A 77 6.40 -17.97 1.83
N ASN A 78 6.80 -19.09 2.44
CA ASN A 78 7.83 -19.13 3.49
C ASN A 78 9.23 -19.47 2.96
N SER A 79 9.33 -20.07 1.78
CA SER A 79 10.61 -20.49 1.20
C SER A 79 11.46 -19.28 0.80
N PRO A 80 12.75 -19.26 1.15
CA PRO A 80 13.67 -18.24 0.67
C PRO A 80 13.89 -18.35 -0.84
N ILE A 81 14.30 -17.26 -1.45
CA ILE A 81 14.68 -17.19 -2.87
C ILE A 81 16.07 -16.58 -3.02
N ASN A 82 16.76 -16.95 -4.10
CA ASN A 82 18.04 -16.37 -4.50
C ASN A 82 17.81 -15.27 -5.54
N ALA A 83 17.04 -14.25 -5.18
CA ALA A 83 16.75 -13.09 -6.02
C ALA A 83 17.14 -11.80 -5.31
N THR A 84 17.31 -10.75 -6.10
CA THR A 84 17.59 -9.39 -5.63
C THR A 84 16.95 -8.35 -6.55
N LEU A 85 16.96 -7.09 -6.11
CA LEU A 85 16.46 -5.96 -6.89
C LEU A 85 17.64 -5.13 -7.41
N ARG A 86 17.81 -5.12 -8.73
CA ARG A 86 18.87 -4.37 -9.42
C ARG A 86 18.36 -2.99 -9.84
N PRO A 87 19.09 -1.91 -9.53
CA PRO A 87 18.68 -0.56 -9.91
C PRO A 87 18.84 -0.34 -11.42
N CYS A 88 17.84 0.32 -12.04
CA CYS A 88 17.84 0.75 -13.43
C CYS A 88 17.77 2.28 -13.50
N ARG A 89 18.92 2.95 -13.46
CA ARG A 89 18.99 4.42 -13.45
C ARG A 89 18.41 5.07 -14.71
N GLU A 90 18.61 4.45 -15.87
CA GLU A 90 18.11 4.93 -17.20
C GLU A 90 16.59 4.94 -17.29
N ASP A 91 15.92 4.00 -16.60
CA ASP A 91 14.46 3.93 -16.54
C ASP A 91 13.85 4.76 -15.43
N SER A 92 14.68 5.30 -14.55
CA SER A 92 14.28 6.07 -13.38
C SER A 92 14.06 7.55 -13.69
N VAL A 93 13.42 8.26 -12.76
CA VAL A 93 13.27 9.70 -12.78
C VAL A 93 13.71 10.24 -11.41
N ASP A 94 14.67 11.16 -11.40
CA ASP A 94 15.25 11.74 -10.18
C ASP A 94 15.70 10.69 -9.16
N PHE A 95 16.45 9.68 -9.64
CA PHE A 95 16.85 8.50 -8.88
C PHE A 95 17.44 8.82 -7.51
N ASP A 96 18.25 9.85 -7.40
CA ASP A 96 18.99 10.13 -6.16
C ASP A 96 18.13 10.77 -5.06
N ASN A 97 17.03 11.48 -5.43
CA ASN A 97 16.20 12.22 -4.47
C ASN A 97 14.82 11.64 -4.22
N THR A 98 14.28 10.85 -5.17
CA THR A 98 12.93 10.29 -5.06
C THR A 98 12.83 9.21 -3.99
N GLN A 99 11.65 9.11 -3.39
CA GLN A 99 11.29 8.07 -2.43
C GLN A 99 10.31 7.04 -3.00
N ASN A 100 9.87 7.21 -4.24
CA ASN A 100 8.95 6.30 -4.91
C ASN A 100 9.72 5.18 -5.63
N LEU A 101 9.10 4.00 -5.72
CA LEU A 101 9.70 2.82 -6.36
C LEU A 101 8.79 2.27 -7.46
N TYR A 102 9.41 1.85 -8.56
CA TYR A 102 8.80 1.03 -9.60
C TYR A 102 9.66 -0.22 -9.81
N ILE A 103 9.09 -1.41 -9.60
CA ILE A 103 9.82 -2.66 -9.59
C ILE A 103 9.24 -3.58 -10.67
N GLU A 104 10.08 -3.97 -11.61
CA GLU A 104 9.78 -4.92 -12.68
C GLU A 104 10.19 -6.33 -12.25
N GLY A 105 9.27 -7.29 -12.29
CA GLY A 105 9.55 -8.67 -11.95
C GLY A 105 8.33 -9.44 -11.46
N ASP A 106 8.52 -10.73 -11.14
CA ASP A 106 7.48 -11.51 -10.48
C ASP A 106 7.13 -10.92 -9.12
N ASN A 107 5.85 -10.68 -8.90
CA ASN A 107 5.40 -10.01 -7.68
C ASN A 107 5.60 -10.85 -6.42
N LEU A 108 5.58 -12.19 -6.49
CA LEU A 108 5.89 -13.05 -5.36
C LEU A 108 7.36 -12.92 -4.95
N ASP A 109 8.27 -12.96 -5.92
CA ASP A 109 9.71 -12.81 -5.69
C ASP A 109 10.04 -11.42 -5.17
N VAL A 110 9.45 -10.39 -5.77
CA VAL A 110 9.60 -9.00 -5.30
C VAL A 110 9.10 -8.83 -3.87
N LEU A 111 7.92 -9.37 -3.51
CA LEU A 111 7.38 -9.29 -2.15
C LEU A 111 8.31 -9.98 -1.13
N LYS A 112 8.94 -11.11 -1.51
CA LYS A 112 9.94 -11.78 -0.68
C LYS A 112 11.22 -10.94 -0.49
N CYS A 113 11.72 -10.30 -1.55
CA CYS A 113 12.85 -9.37 -1.46
C CYS A 113 12.55 -8.17 -0.54
N LEU A 114 11.32 -7.64 -0.61
CA LEU A 114 10.91 -6.46 0.15
C LEU A 114 10.58 -6.76 1.62
N LYS A 115 10.39 -8.04 1.99
CA LYS A 115 9.84 -8.44 3.27
C LYS A 115 10.58 -7.84 4.47
N GLU A 116 11.90 -7.99 4.55
CA GLU A 116 12.68 -7.47 5.68
C GLU A 116 12.71 -5.94 5.73
N THR A 117 12.82 -5.33 4.56
CA THR A 117 12.97 -3.87 4.44
C THR A 117 11.67 -3.12 4.75
N TYR A 118 10.52 -3.66 4.32
CA TYR A 118 9.22 -3.00 4.44
C TYR A 118 8.24 -3.68 5.39
N LEU A 119 8.73 -4.58 6.26
CA LEU A 119 7.95 -5.25 7.30
C LEU A 119 7.20 -4.21 8.16
N HIS A 120 5.87 -4.32 8.23
CA HIS A 120 4.98 -3.43 9.00
C HIS A 120 5.06 -1.93 8.64
N LYS A 121 5.47 -1.58 7.40
CA LYS A 121 5.61 -0.18 6.98
C LYS A 121 4.56 0.32 5.99
N VAL A 122 3.85 -0.57 5.30
CA VAL A 122 2.92 -0.21 4.23
C VAL A 122 1.57 0.19 4.81
N LYS A 123 1.12 1.41 4.52
CA LYS A 123 -0.17 1.94 5.01
C LYS A 123 -1.35 1.48 4.19
N MET A 124 -1.17 1.35 2.90
CA MET A 124 -2.20 0.89 1.99
C MET A 124 -1.62 -0.07 0.96
N ILE A 125 -2.28 -1.18 0.77
CA ILE A 125 -2.07 -2.05 -0.39
C ILE A 125 -3.34 -2.00 -1.23
N TYR A 126 -3.20 -1.75 -2.52
CA TYR A 126 -4.25 -1.95 -3.51
C TYR A 126 -3.77 -2.98 -4.52
N ILE A 127 -4.61 -3.91 -4.91
CA ILE A 127 -4.33 -4.85 -5.99
C ILE A 127 -5.55 -5.08 -6.88
N ASP A 128 -5.24 -5.31 -8.15
CA ASP A 128 -6.17 -5.66 -9.20
C ASP A 128 -5.67 -6.96 -9.88
N PRO A 129 -5.79 -8.12 -9.20
CA PRO A 129 -5.28 -9.39 -9.72
C PRO A 129 -6.11 -9.87 -10.90
N PRO A 130 -5.64 -10.87 -11.69
CA PRO A 130 -6.45 -11.52 -12.71
C PRO A 130 -7.78 -12.01 -12.15
N TYR A 131 -8.89 -11.78 -12.87
CA TYR A 131 -10.25 -12.06 -12.38
C TYR A 131 -10.69 -13.51 -12.59
N ASN A 132 -9.85 -14.31 -13.24
CA ASN A 132 -10.12 -15.72 -13.56
C ASN A 132 -11.37 -15.88 -14.45
N THR A 133 -11.46 -15.12 -15.52
CA THR A 133 -12.59 -15.09 -16.45
C THR A 133 -12.55 -16.18 -17.52
N GLY A 134 -11.56 -17.07 -17.46
CA GLY A 134 -11.31 -18.12 -18.45
C GLY A 134 -10.39 -17.71 -19.60
N ASN A 135 -10.07 -16.42 -19.70
CA ASN A 135 -9.10 -15.88 -20.65
C ASN A 135 -7.92 -15.18 -19.96
N ASP A 136 -7.93 -15.14 -18.64
CA ASP A 136 -6.89 -14.51 -17.85
C ASP A 136 -5.66 -15.43 -17.73
N PHE A 137 -4.51 -14.81 -17.62
CA PHE A 137 -3.28 -15.51 -17.30
C PHE A 137 -3.14 -15.68 -15.79
N VAL A 138 -2.69 -16.86 -15.35
CA VAL A 138 -2.22 -17.12 -14.01
C VAL A 138 -0.73 -17.44 -14.05
N TYR A 139 -0.02 -17.02 -13.00
CA TYR A 139 1.41 -17.29 -12.87
C TYR A 139 1.62 -18.73 -12.42
N GLU A 140 2.57 -19.44 -13.04
CA GLU A 140 3.00 -20.75 -12.59
C GLU A 140 4.15 -20.60 -11.61
N ASP A 141 3.87 -20.82 -10.33
CA ASP A 141 4.87 -20.76 -9.27
C ASP A 141 5.45 -22.18 -9.05
N ASP A 142 6.72 -22.41 -9.40
CA ASP A 142 7.39 -23.70 -9.22
C ASP A 142 8.22 -23.74 -7.92
N PHE A 143 8.20 -24.91 -7.25
CA PHE A 143 8.84 -25.14 -5.96
C PHE A 143 10.29 -25.63 -6.05
N ALA A 144 10.79 -25.95 -7.26
CA ALA A 144 12.01 -26.73 -7.43
C ALA A 144 13.02 -26.10 -8.38
N GLN A 145 13.07 -24.76 -8.47
CA GLN A 145 13.98 -24.12 -9.41
C GLN A 145 15.43 -24.14 -8.93
N SER A 146 16.32 -24.72 -9.76
CA SER A 146 17.76 -24.46 -9.69
C SER A 146 18.07 -23.03 -10.17
N SER A 147 19.22 -22.47 -9.82
CA SER A 147 19.61 -21.14 -10.31
C SER A 147 19.70 -21.03 -11.84
N GLU A 148 20.03 -22.12 -12.54
CA GLU A 148 20.03 -22.16 -13.99
C GLU A 148 18.59 -22.14 -14.56
N GLU A 149 17.67 -22.83 -13.91
CA GLU A 149 16.25 -22.76 -14.24
C GLU A 149 15.64 -21.40 -13.88
N TYR A 150 16.08 -20.77 -12.77
CA TYR A 150 15.70 -19.41 -12.46
C TYR A 150 16.20 -18.42 -13.52
N LEU A 151 17.45 -18.53 -13.99
CA LEU A 151 17.98 -17.69 -15.07
C LEU A 151 17.31 -17.97 -16.41
N ALA A 152 16.97 -19.22 -16.71
CA ALA A 152 16.18 -19.58 -17.88
C ALA A 152 14.72 -19.12 -17.80
N ASN A 153 14.18 -19.02 -16.55
CA ASN A 153 12.80 -18.66 -16.28
C ASN A 153 12.62 -17.23 -15.78
N SER A 154 13.64 -16.57 -15.21
CA SER A 154 13.55 -15.19 -14.71
C SER A 154 13.58 -14.12 -15.78
N GLY A 155 14.00 -14.46 -16.94
CA GLY A 155 13.92 -13.61 -18.10
C GLY A 155 12.74 -13.89 -18.96
N GLN A 156 11.88 -14.82 -18.69
CA GLN A 156 11.39 -15.29 -18.98
C GLN A 156 10.56 -16.26 -19.43
N PHE A 157 10.55 -17.08 -20.13
CA PHE A 157 9.70 -17.42 -21.21
C PHE A 157 10.00 -18.88 -21.58
N ASP A 158 8.98 -19.73 -21.77
CA ASP A 158 9.10 -20.95 -22.56
C ASP A 158 9.80 -20.64 -23.90
N GLU A 159 10.07 -21.60 -24.76
CA GLU A 159 10.59 -21.34 -26.10
C GLU A 159 9.70 -20.38 -26.93
N GLN A 160 8.55 -19.91 -26.34
CA GLN A 160 7.59 -18.93 -26.86
C GLN A 160 7.45 -17.72 -25.95
N GLY A 161 8.14 -17.67 -24.82
CA GLY A 161 8.23 -16.52 -23.96
C GLY A 161 7.12 -16.35 -22.92
N ASN A 162 6.47 -17.39 -22.39
CA ASN A 162 5.38 -17.23 -21.45
C ASN A 162 5.54 -18.10 -20.21
N ARG A 163 5.75 -17.48 -19.07
CA ARG A 163 5.59 -18.07 -17.74
C ARG A 163 4.13 -18.01 -17.24
N MET A 164 3.29 -17.34 -18.01
CA MET A 164 1.86 -17.27 -17.78
C MET A 164 1.14 -18.22 -18.72
N PHE A 165 0.25 -19.04 -18.21
CA PHE A 165 -0.64 -19.84 -19.03
C PHE A 165 -2.08 -19.38 -18.91
N THR A 166 -2.85 -19.49 -19.97
CA THR A 166 -4.28 -19.16 -19.94
C THR A 166 -5.02 -20.18 -19.08
N ASN A 167 -5.62 -19.74 -17.99
CA ASN A 167 -6.43 -20.58 -17.13
C ASN A 167 -7.87 -20.67 -17.70
N ALA A 168 -8.12 -21.68 -18.53
CA ALA A 168 -9.42 -21.86 -19.15
C ALA A 168 -10.41 -22.61 -18.23
N GLU A 169 -11.70 -22.30 -18.32
CA GLU A 169 -12.77 -22.98 -17.57
C GLU A 169 -12.79 -24.51 -17.78
N SER A 170 -12.28 -24.98 -18.90
CA SER A 170 -12.11 -26.42 -19.17
C SER A 170 -11.00 -27.09 -18.35
N ASN A 171 -10.14 -26.29 -17.68
CA ASN A 171 -9.14 -26.81 -16.78
C ASN A 171 -9.81 -27.30 -15.49
N GLY A 172 -9.68 -28.58 -15.14
CA GLY A 172 -10.20 -29.13 -13.89
C GLY A 172 -9.60 -28.51 -12.61
N ARG A 173 -8.57 -27.68 -12.73
CA ARG A 173 -7.90 -26.95 -11.66
C ARG A 173 -8.17 -25.44 -11.68
N PHE A 174 -9.10 -24.97 -12.47
CA PHE A 174 -9.39 -23.57 -12.77
C PHE A 174 -9.31 -22.63 -11.54
N HIS A 175 -10.09 -22.91 -10.51
CA HIS A 175 -10.06 -22.15 -9.25
C HIS A 175 -8.81 -22.46 -8.41
N THR A 176 -8.33 -23.72 -8.45
CA THR A 176 -7.16 -24.16 -7.68
C THR A 176 -5.90 -23.41 -8.06
N ASP A 177 -5.63 -23.26 -9.34
CA ASP A 177 -4.42 -22.62 -9.84
C ASP A 177 -4.43 -21.12 -9.51
N TRP A 178 -5.59 -20.47 -9.60
CA TRP A 178 -5.77 -19.10 -9.17
C TRP A 178 -5.55 -18.94 -7.65
N LEU A 179 -6.12 -19.84 -6.83
CA LEU A 179 -5.94 -19.81 -5.37
C LEU A 179 -4.48 -20.01 -4.97
N ASN A 180 -3.77 -20.93 -5.62
CA ASN A 180 -2.35 -21.19 -5.36
C ASN A 180 -1.47 -19.98 -5.72
N MET A 181 -1.83 -19.25 -6.77
CA MET A 181 -1.13 -18.03 -7.16
C MET A 181 -1.37 -16.89 -6.18
N ILE A 182 -2.60 -16.64 -5.75
CA ILE A 182 -2.95 -15.47 -4.93
C ILE A 182 -2.56 -15.66 -3.46
N PHE A 183 -2.71 -16.85 -2.89
CA PHE A 183 -2.50 -17.11 -1.47
C PHE A 183 -1.12 -16.71 -0.94
N PRO A 184 0.02 -17.10 -1.55
CA PRO A 184 1.33 -16.75 -1.05
C PRO A 184 1.58 -15.24 -1.10
N ARG A 185 1.06 -14.55 -2.11
CA ARG A 185 1.18 -13.10 -2.28
C ARG A 185 0.43 -12.33 -1.21
N LEU A 186 -0.80 -12.73 -0.91
CA LEU A 186 -1.59 -12.12 0.18
C LEU A 186 -0.98 -12.36 1.56
N LYS A 187 -0.38 -13.54 1.77
CA LYS A 187 0.30 -13.85 3.04
C LYS A 187 1.50 -12.91 3.27
N LEU A 188 2.31 -12.67 2.26
CA LEU A 188 3.42 -11.71 2.32
C LEU A 188 2.91 -10.26 2.44
N ALA A 189 1.86 -9.91 1.70
CA ALA A 189 1.23 -8.59 1.78
C ALA A 189 0.78 -8.24 3.21
N LYS A 190 0.22 -9.22 3.94
CA LYS A 190 -0.13 -9.03 5.36
C LYS A 190 1.08 -8.66 6.22
N ASP A 191 2.25 -9.30 5.98
CA ASP A 191 3.46 -9.03 6.74
C ASP A 191 3.97 -7.60 6.48
N LEU A 192 3.82 -7.08 5.26
CA LEU A 192 4.24 -5.72 4.89
C LEU A 192 3.32 -4.63 5.47
N LEU A 193 2.03 -4.92 5.69
CA LEU A 193 1.08 -3.95 6.22
C LEU A 193 1.49 -3.46 7.62
N ALA A 194 1.42 -2.15 7.84
CA ALA A 194 1.47 -1.53 9.16
C ALA A 194 0.28 -1.98 10.02
N ASP A 195 0.34 -1.81 11.34
CA ASP A 195 -0.74 -2.24 12.23
C ASP A 195 -2.07 -1.54 11.92
N ASP A 196 -2.03 -0.29 11.49
CA ASP A 196 -3.17 0.49 10.99
C ASP A 196 -3.34 0.38 9.45
N GLY A 197 -2.61 -0.52 8.80
CA GLY A 197 -2.60 -0.71 7.36
C GLY A 197 -3.86 -1.39 6.83
N VAL A 198 -4.16 -1.14 5.57
CA VAL A 198 -5.37 -1.59 4.88
C VAL A 198 -5.03 -2.20 3.53
N ILE A 199 -5.72 -3.28 3.16
CA ILE A 199 -5.67 -3.82 1.80
C ILE A 199 -7.03 -3.70 1.13
N PHE A 200 -7.02 -3.21 -0.12
CA PHE A 200 -8.15 -3.18 -1.05
C PHE A 200 -7.86 -4.12 -2.21
N ILE A 201 -8.76 -5.04 -2.50
CA ILE A 201 -8.60 -6.03 -3.57
C ILE A 201 -9.78 -5.94 -4.52
N SER A 202 -9.53 -5.50 -5.75
CA SER A 202 -10.55 -5.47 -6.80
C SER A 202 -10.77 -6.85 -7.40
N LEU A 203 -12.02 -7.21 -7.64
CA LEU A 203 -12.39 -8.48 -8.28
C LEU A 203 -13.83 -8.40 -8.83
N ASP A 204 -14.18 -9.28 -9.75
CA ASP A 204 -15.56 -9.49 -10.17
C ASP A 204 -16.24 -10.66 -9.44
N GLY A 205 -17.36 -11.15 -9.96
CA GLY A 205 -18.14 -12.23 -9.35
C GLY A 205 -17.51 -13.62 -9.45
N ASN A 206 -16.44 -13.83 -10.23
CA ASN A 206 -15.93 -15.18 -10.50
C ASN A 206 -15.24 -15.81 -9.28
N GLU A 207 -14.42 -15.03 -8.55
CA GLU A 207 -13.62 -15.55 -7.44
C GLU A 207 -13.86 -14.84 -6.10
N ILE A 208 -14.83 -13.94 -6.00
CA ILE A 208 -15.08 -13.15 -4.79
C ILE A 208 -15.35 -14.00 -3.54
N ASP A 209 -16.07 -15.11 -3.69
CA ASP A 209 -16.36 -16.03 -2.59
C ASP A 209 -15.10 -16.76 -2.10
N ASN A 210 -14.26 -17.21 -3.03
CA ASN A 210 -12.99 -17.86 -2.73
C ASN A 210 -11.99 -16.88 -2.11
N LEU A 211 -11.91 -15.67 -2.66
CA LEU A 211 -11.05 -14.61 -2.12
C LEU A 211 -11.47 -14.22 -0.70
N THR A 212 -12.75 -14.06 -0.43
CA THR A 212 -13.25 -13.73 0.91
C THR A 212 -12.86 -14.79 1.94
N LYS A 213 -13.02 -16.08 1.61
CA LYS A 213 -12.63 -17.19 2.50
C LYS A 213 -11.12 -17.22 2.73
N MET A 214 -10.33 -17.00 1.69
CA MET A 214 -8.87 -16.92 1.75
C MET A 214 -8.41 -15.74 2.62
N CYS A 215 -8.99 -14.56 2.44
CA CYS A 215 -8.66 -13.37 3.23
C CYS A 215 -9.08 -13.53 4.69
N ASN A 216 -10.22 -14.17 4.99
CA ASN A 216 -10.61 -14.50 6.35
C ASN A 216 -9.57 -15.38 7.05
N GLU A 217 -8.98 -16.34 6.34
CA GLU A 217 -7.91 -17.18 6.89
C GLU A 217 -6.61 -16.40 7.09
N ILE A 218 -6.20 -15.58 6.11
CA ILE A 218 -4.94 -14.85 6.13
C ILE A 218 -4.99 -13.67 7.11
N PHE A 219 -5.97 -12.78 6.95
CA PHE A 219 -6.07 -11.53 7.72
C PHE A 219 -6.81 -11.72 9.05
N GLY A 220 -7.70 -12.70 9.11
CA GLY A 220 -8.64 -12.93 10.21
C GLY A 220 -10.02 -12.33 9.89
N GLU A 221 -11.09 -13.08 10.17
CA GLU A 221 -12.48 -12.65 9.93
C GLU A 221 -12.84 -11.36 10.69
N GLY A 222 -12.28 -11.17 11.89
CA GLY A 222 -12.48 -9.94 12.70
C GLY A 222 -11.88 -8.68 12.09
N ASN A 223 -11.02 -8.80 11.08
CA ASN A 223 -10.37 -7.70 10.37
C ASN A 223 -11.03 -7.39 9.01
N PHE A 224 -12.10 -8.10 8.67
CA PHE A 224 -12.96 -7.77 7.54
C PHE A 224 -13.66 -6.44 7.77
N VAL A 225 -13.58 -5.52 6.81
CA VAL A 225 -14.24 -4.21 6.88
C VAL A 225 -15.54 -4.23 6.09
N ASP A 226 -15.46 -4.46 4.78
CA ASP A 226 -16.63 -4.51 3.88
C ASP A 226 -16.23 -5.10 2.52
N CYS A 227 -17.25 -5.42 1.72
CA CYS A 227 -17.13 -5.70 0.29
C CYS A 227 -17.83 -4.59 -0.48
N ILE A 228 -17.07 -3.61 -0.94
CA ILE A 228 -17.59 -2.46 -1.66
C ILE A 228 -18.03 -2.87 -3.06
N THR A 229 -19.27 -2.54 -3.44
CA THR A 229 -19.77 -2.70 -4.80
C THR A 229 -19.46 -1.43 -5.60
N TRP A 230 -18.59 -1.54 -6.61
CA TRP A 230 -18.33 -0.45 -7.53
C TRP A 230 -19.20 -0.55 -8.78
N ASN A 231 -20.22 0.29 -8.87
CA ASN A 231 -21.05 0.48 -10.05
C ASN A 231 -20.30 1.34 -11.09
N LYS A 232 -19.91 0.71 -12.19
CA LYS A 232 -19.07 1.30 -13.26
C LYS A 232 -19.78 2.33 -14.14
N ARG A 233 -21.11 2.47 -14.01
CA ARG A 233 -21.96 3.35 -14.86
C ARG A 233 -21.79 3.12 -16.36
N VAL A 234 -21.42 1.92 -16.77
CA VAL A 234 -21.31 1.53 -18.17
C VAL A 234 -22.48 0.61 -18.50
N PRO A 235 -23.35 0.95 -19.47
CA PRO A 235 -24.39 0.03 -19.91
C PRO A 235 -23.76 -1.15 -20.62
N LYS A 236 -23.93 -2.37 -20.10
CA LYS A 236 -23.65 -3.62 -20.80
C LYS A 236 -25.00 -4.22 -21.26
N ASN A 237 -25.19 -4.31 -22.55
CA ASN A 237 -26.37 -4.92 -23.15
C ASN A 237 -26.09 -6.32 -23.73
N ASP A 238 -24.91 -6.88 -23.49
CA ASP A 238 -24.36 -8.01 -24.23
C ASP A 238 -24.54 -9.36 -23.53
N ASN A 239 -25.13 -9.39 -22.33
CA ASN A 239 -25.33 -10.63 -21.59
C ASN A 239 -26.76 -11.17 -21.74
N ASN A 240 -26.89 -12.45 -21.99
CA ASN A 240 -28.14 -13.17 -21.86
C ASN A 240 -28.50 -13.27 -20.33
N GLY A 241 -29.52 -12.54 -19.89
CA GLY A 241 -29.95 -12.55 -18.50
C GLY A 241 -29.80 -11.17 -17.82
N ILE A 242 -29.12 -11.11 -16.70
CA ILE A 242 -28.90 -9.86 -15.93
C ILE A 242 -27.60 -9.23 -16.36
N GLY A 243 -27.63 -7.96 -16.80
CA GLY A 243 -26.44 -7.19 -17.15
C GLY A 243 -25.57 -6.90 -15.91
N ASN A 244 -24.36 -7.44 -15.86
CA ASN A 244 -23.38 -7.17 -14.79
C ASN A 244 -22.64 -5.86 -15.08
N ILE A 245 -22.92 -4.82 -14.30
CA ILE A 245 -22.36 -3.47 -14.45
C ILE A 245 -21.47 -3.05 -13.28
N HIS A 246 -21.10 -3.99 -12.42
CA HIS A 246 -20.33 -3.70 -11.21
C HIS A 246 -19.14 -4.64 -11.05
N GLU A 247 -18.22 -4.24 -10.21
CA GLU A 247 -17.12 -5.02 -9.66
C GLU A 247 -17.13 -4.88 -8.13
N TYR A 248 -16.38 -5.72 -7.47
CA TYR A 248 -16.24 -5.71 -6.02
C TYR A 248 -14.86 -5.21 -5.61
N ILE A 249 -14.78 -4.55 -4.45
CA ILE A 249 -13.53 -4.21 -3.79
C ILE A 249 -13.62 -4.76 -2.38
N LEU A 250 -12.87 -5.82 -2.12
CA LEU A 250 -12.80 -6.45 -0.81
C LEU A 250 -11.83 -5.66 0.08
N VAL A 251 -12.23 -5.36 1.31
CA VAL A 251 -11.46 -4.49 2.22
C VAL A 251 -11.17 -5.21 3.53
N TYR A 252 -9.89 -5.32 3.87
CA TYR A 252 -9.40 -5.81 5.15
C TYR A 252 -8.41 -4.84 5.77
N THR A 253 -8.46 -4.71 7.10
CA THR A 253 -7.40 -4.05 7.87
C THR A 253 -6.40 -5.08 8.37
N LYS A 254 -5.17 -4.64 8.70
CA LYS A 254 -4.22 -5.45 9.46
C LYS A 254 -4.75 -5.76 10.85
N ASP A 255 -5.24 -4.70 11.54
CA ASP A 255 -5.90 -4.77 12.84
C ASP A 255 -7.09 -3.81 12.90
N TYR A 256 -8.31 -4.35 12.92
CA TYR A 256 -9.55 -3.56 12.96
C TYR A 256 -9.69 -2.76 14.27
N THR A 257 -9.00 -3.14 15.34
CA THR A 257 -9.04 -2.39 16.60
C THR A 257 -8.32 -1.05 16.50
N VAL A 258 -7.34 -0.95 15.61
CA VAL A 258 -6.55 0.26 15.35
C VAL A 258 -7.23 1.16 14.32
N ARG A 259 -7.73 0.61 13.21
CA ARG A 259 -8.40 1.37 12.16
C ARG A 259 -9.82 0.88 11.93
N ARG A 260 -10.80 1.74 12.24
CA ARG A 260 -12.24 1.41 12.17
C ARG A 260 -13.05 2.31 11.24
N GLN A 261 -12.51 3.45 10.81
CA GLN A 261 -13.24 4.43 10.03
C GLN A 261 -12.55 4.69 8.70
N PHE A 262 -13.36 4.70 7.67
CA PHE A 262 -13.01 5.08 6.30
C PHE A 262 -13.97 6.17 5.89
N THR A 263 -13.47 7.26 5.36
CA THR A 263 -14.31 8.42 5.02
C THR A 263 -14.14 8.82 3.56
N MET A 264 -15.05 9.59 3.07
CA MET A 264 -15.00 10.19 1.73
C MET A 264 -15.49 11.63 1.81
N GLN A 265 -15.03 12.46 0.89
CA GLN A 265 -15.61 13.78 0.73
C GLN A 265 -17.07 13.67 0.27
N LYS A 266 -17.91 14.57 0.73
CA LYS A 266 -19.29 14.66 0.24
C LYS A 266 -19.29 15.09 -1.21
N ASP A 267 -20.18 14.49 -2.00
CA ASP A 267 -20.32 14.81 -3.42
C ASP A 267 -20.70 16.30 -3.63
N GLY A 268 -20.10 16.93 -4.64
CA GLY A 268 -20.49 18.26 -5.08
C GLY A 268 -20.03 19.42 -4.20
N LEU A 269 -19.12 19.20 -3.23
CA LEU A 269 -18.57 20.30 -2.40
C LEU A 269 -17.91 21.38 -3.25
N ASP A 270 -17.11 20.98 -4.24
CA ASP A 270 -16.41 21.92 -5.11
C ASP A 270 -17.40 22.80 -5.88
N GLU A 271 -18.41 22.21 -6.52
CA GLU A 271 -19.46 22.95 -7.24
C GLU A 271 -20.27 23.89 -6.33
N ILE A 272 -20.49 23.46 -5.07
CA ILE A 272 -21.20 24.28 -4.07
C ILE A 272 -20.34 25.50 -3.71
N TYR A 273 -19.07 25.28 -3.38
CA TYR A 273 -18.18 26.38 -2.98
C TYR A 273 -17.80 27.28 -4.15
N GLU A 274 -17.68 26.78 -5.38
CA GLU A 274 -17.52 27.59 -6.60
C GLU A 274 -18.72 28.52 -6.81
N LEU A 275 -19.94 27.97 -6.74
CA LEU A 275 -21.16 28.78 -6.82
C LEU A 275 -21.18 29.86 -5.73
N LEU A 276 -20.91 29.50 -4.49
CA LEU A 276 -20.95 30.44 -3.34
C LEU A 276 -19.87 31.52 -3.47
N ALA A 277 -18.66 31.18 -3.92
CA ALA A 277 -17.59 32.13 -4.20
C ALA A 277 -17.99 33.12 -5.32
N GLU A 278 -18.68 32.65 -6.39
CA GLU A 278 -19.19 33.49 -7.43
C GLU A 278 -20.26 34.45 -6.91
N LEU A 279 -21.24 33.94 -6.15
CA LEU A 279 -22.32 34.73 -5.56
C LEU A 279 -21.76 35.78 -4.58
N LYS A 280 -20.77 35.42 -3.77
CA LYS A 280 -20.08 36.34 -2.87
C LYS A 280 -19.35 37.44 -3.62
N ARG A 281 -18.62 37.11 -4.70
CA ARG A 281 -17.94 38.10 -5.56
C ARG A 281 -18.94 39.09 -6.21
N LYS A 282 -20.11 38.59 -6.58
CA LYS A 282 -21.19 39.42 -7.17
C LYS A 282 -22.03 40.15 -6.11
N GLN A 283 -21.76 39.95 -4.83
CA GLN A 283 -22.51 40.50 -3.69
C GLN A 283 -24.03 40.25 -3.77
N VAL A 284 -24.40 39.05 -4.22
CA VAL A 284 -25.82 38.64 -4.36
C VAL A 284 -26.47 38.61 -2.97
N PRO A 285 -27.66 39.18 -2.74
CA PRO A 285 -28.34 39.12 -1.44
C PRO A 285 -28.47 37.67 -0.93
N ILE A 286 -28.34 37.47 0.40
CA ILE A 286 -28.29 36.13 1.01
C ILE A 286 -29.54 35.30 0.71
N ASP A 287 -30.72 35.92 0.69
CA ASP A 287 -31.97 35.23 0.35
C ASP A 287 -32.00 34.71 -1.12
N GLU A 288 -31.44 35.47 -2.04
CA GLU A 288 -31.28 35.05 -3.43
C GLU A 288 -30.19 33.98 -3.57
N ALA A 289 -29.06 34.15 -2.86
CA ALA A 289 -27.98 33.16 -2.85
C ALA A 289 -28.45 31.80 -2.30
N GLU A 290 -29.24 31.78 -1.24
CA GLU A 290 -29.88 30.56 -0.74
C GLU A 290 -30.84 29.91 -1.74
N ARG A 291 -31.57 30.71 -2.51
CA ARG A 291 -32.43 30.19 -3.58
C ARG A 291 -31.61 29.50 -4.66
N GLN A 292 -30.52 30.11 -5.09
CA GLN A 292 -29.62 29.53 -6.09
C GLN A 292 -28.93 28.28 -5.59
N LEU A 293 -28.48 28.25 -4.34
CA LEU A 293 -27.94 27.05 -3.70
C LEU A 293 -28.97 25.91 -3.68
N LYS A 294 -30.20 26.16 -3.28
CA LYS A 294 -31.29 25.16 -3.29
C LYS A 294 -31.63 24.69 -4.71
N GLN A 295 -31.52 25.58 -5.69
CA GLN A 295 -31.72 25.23 -7.11
C GLN A 295 -30.57 24.29 -7.58
N LEU A 296 -29.34 24.59 -7.25
CA LEU A 296 -28.19 23.68 -7.51
C LEU A 296 -28.45 22.31 -6.94
N TYR A 297 -28.82 22.23 -5.66
CA TYR A 297 -29.12 20.96 -4.98
C TYR A 297 -30.22 20.16 -5.71
N LYS A 298 -31.27 20.82 -6.13
CA LYS A 298 -32.39 20.19 -6.88
C LYS A 298 -31.94 19.69 -8.25
N THR A 299 -31.16 20.50 -8.98
CA THR A 299 -30.72 20.18 -10.34
C THR A 299 -29.73 19.00 -10.34
N LYS A 300 -28.83 18.95 -9.35
CA LYS A 300 -27.83 17.90 -9.24
C LYS A 300 -28.34 16.65 -8.52
N GLY A 301 -29.44 16.75 -7.77
CA GLY A 301 -30.02 15.62 -7.05
C GLY A 301 -29.18 15.13 -5.87
N TYR A 302 -28.48 16.05 -5.19
CA TYR A 302 -27.69 15.70 -4.01
C TYR A 302 -28.54 15.10 -2.89
N ASP A 303 -27.92 14.24 -2.09
CA ASP A 303 -28.60 13.57 -0.97
C ASP A 303 -28.83 14.52 0.23
N ARG A 304 -29.59 14.03 1.22
CA ARG A 304 -29.90 14.80 2.44
C ARG A 304 -28.66 15.17 3.25
N GLY A 305 -27.58 14.41 3.16
CA GLY A 305 -26.32 14.70 3.85
C GLY A 305 -25.65 16.00 3.39
N ILE A 306 -26.05 16.51 2.20
CA ILE A 306 -25.62 17.79 1.64
C ILE A 306 -26.74 18.80 1.70
N THR A 307 -27.94 18.45 1.22
CA THR A 307 -29.07 19.37 1.09
C THR A 307 -29.61 19.90 2.43
N LEU A 308 -29.19 19.30 3.56
CA LEU A 308 -29.44 19.82 4.89
C LEU A 308 -28.80 21.20 5.11
N TYR A 309 -27.64 21.46 4.47
CA TYR A 309 -26.86 22.70 4.62
C TYR A 309 -27.30 23.73 3.58
N ASN A 310 -28.53 24.22 3.72
CA ASN A 310 -29.21 25.05 2.71
C ASN A 310 -29.49 26.49 3.16
N SER A 311 -28.91 26.89 4.26
CA SER A 311 -28.90 28.26 4.74
C SER A 311 -27.49 28.83 4.68
N LEU A 312 -27.36 30.14 4.47
CA LEU A 312 -26.10 30.85 4.40
C LEU A 312 -25.95 31.84 5.57
N ASP A 313 -24.73 32.01 6.03
CA ASP A 313 -24.39 33.15 6.88
C ASP A 313 -24.01 34.40 6.04
N ASN A 314 -23.66 35.51 6.70
CA ASN A 314 -23.27 36.75 6.03
C ASN A 314 -21.95 36.63 5.23
N ASN A 315 -21.18 35.56 5.43
CA ASN A 315 -19.95 35.25 4.68
C ASN A 315 -20.18 34.27 3.53
N TYR A 316 -21.43 33.90 3.26
CA TYR A 316 -21.85 32.88 2.29
C TYR A 316 -21.41 31.45 2.67
N GLU A 317 -21.12 31.19 3.97
CA GLU A 317 -20.84 29.85 4.44
C GLU A 317 -22.13 29.04 4.62
N PRO A 318 -22.25 27.86 4.01
CA PRO A 318 -23.46 27.05 4.10
C PRO A 318 -23.54 26.34 5.44
N TRP A 319 -24.73 26.42 6.07
CA TRP A 319 -25.02 25.76 7.32
C TRP A 319 -26.41 25.09 7.32
N GLY A 320 -26.59 24.14 8.23
CA GLY A 320 -27.81 23.37 8.39
C GLY A 320 -28.33 23.37 9.82
N LYS A 321 -29.65 23.18 9.95
CA LYS A 321 -30.37 23.04 11.22
C LYS A 321 -30.29 21.60 11.69
N ILE A 322 -29.71 21.38 12.87
CA ILE A 322 -29.61 20.06 13.50
C ILE A 322 -30.62 19.96 14.64
N ASN A 323 -31.44 18.94 14.61
CA ASN A 323 -32.44 18.69 15.63
C ASN A 323 -31.78 18.48 17.01
N MET A 324 -32.28 19.19 18.01
CA MET A 324 -31.83 19.16 19.40
C MET A 324 -32.65 18.22 20.29
N SER A 325 -33.60 17.47 19.77
CA SER A 325 -34.33 16.47 20.54
C SER A 325 -33.41 15.30 20.91
N TRP A 326 -33.67 14.70 22.08
CA TRP A 326 -32.97 13.50 22.53
C TRP A 326 -33.11 12.36 21.53
N PRO A 327 -32.02 11.75 21.06
CA PRO A 327 -32.08 10.82 19.93
C PRO A 327 -32.52 9.39 20.30
N ASN A 328 -32.32 8.97 21.57
CA ASN A 328 -32.60 7.61 22.00
C ASN A 328 -34.11 7.42 22.27
N ALA A 329 -34.67 6.32 21.77
CA ALA A 329 -36.09 5.99 21.93
C ALA A 329 -36.44 5.55 23.36
N ASP A 330 -35.50 4.92 24.04
CA ASP A 330 -35.73 4.23 25.32
C ASP A 330 -35.36 5.09 26.55
N THR A 331 -34.81 6.27 26.33
CA THR A 331 -34.38 7.19 27.42
C THR A 331 -34.82 8.61 27.14
N PHE A 332 -34.72 9.44 28.17
CA PHE A 332 -35.06 10.89 28.11
C PHE A 332 -33.80 11.74 28.38
N GLY A 333 -33.68 12.80 27.62
CA GLY A 333 -32.67 13.83 27.83
C GLY A 333 -33.07 14.83 28.90
N PRO A 334 -32.15 15.74 29.24
CA PRO A 334 -32.41 16.83 30.21
C PRO A 334 -33.55 17.72 29.72
N ARG A 335 -34.29 18.31 30.69
CA ARG A 335 -35.35 19.25 30.42
C ARG A 335 -35.05 20.57 31.16
N TYR A 336 -35.00 21.66 30.41
CA TYR A 336 -34.81 23.00 30.88
C TYR A 336 -35.47 23.99 29.92
N ASP A 337 -35.78 25.17 30.39
CA ASP A 337 -36.43 26.22 29.59
C ASP A 337 -35.36 26.96 28.77
N VAL A 338 -35.61 27.08 27.47
CA VAL A 338 -34.83 27.90 26.54
C VAL A 338 -35.66 29.12 26.17
N LEU A 339 -35.17 30.31 26.48
CA LEU A 339 -35.90 31.55 26.19
C LEU A 339 -35.67 32.01 24.77
N HIS A 340 -36.77 32.35 24.09
CA HIS A 340 -36.69 32.94 22.77
C HIS A 340 -36.00 34.31 22.78
N PRO A 341 -35.05 34.61 21.90
CA PRO A 341 -34.21 35.81 21.98
C PRO A 341 -34.98 37.12 21.95
N VAL A 342 -36.15 37.21 21.28
CA VAL A 342 -36.93 38.39 21.13
C VAL A 342 -38.14 38.41 22.08
N THR A 343 -38.97 37.37 22.04
CA THR A 343 -40.20 37.33 22.88
C THR A 343 -39.96 37.09 24.33
N LYS A 344 -38.74 36.62 24.71
CA LYS A 344 -38.32 36.26 26.05
C LYS A 344 -39.19 35.20 26.75
N LYS A 345 -40.03 34.49 25.97
CA LYS A 345 -40.85 33.38 26.45
C LYS A 345 -40.12 32.05 26.26
N PRO A 346 -40.45 31.01 27.05
CA PRO A 346 -39.91 29.69 26.85
C PRO A 346 -40.30 29.15 25.49
N THR A 347 -39.32 28.58 24.75
CA THR A 347 -39.56 27.90 23.50
C THR A 347 -40.08 26.48 23.71
N LYS A 348 -40.59 25.85 22.68
CA LYS A 348 -41.09 24.48 22.75
C LYS A 348 -39.95 23.50 23.15
N VAL A 349 -40.10 22.85 24.30
CA VAL A 349 -39.20 21.77 24.74
C VAL A 349 -39.54 20.50 24.00
N PRO A 350 -38.57 19.74 23.47
CA PRO A 350 -38.81 18.44 22.81
C PRO A 350 -39.49 17.44 23.75
N ASP A 351 -40.38 16.61 23.24
CA ASP A 351 -41.13 15.63 24.02
C ASP A 351 -40.20 14.66 24.79
N ARG A 352 -39.06 14.33 24.23
CA ARG A 352 -38.04 13.46 24.86
C ARG A 352 -36.90 14.22 25.59
N GLY A 353 -37.03 15.54 25.74
CA GLY A 353 -35.98 16.40 26.30
C GLY A 353 -34.90 16.79 25.27
N TRP A 354 -33.96 17.56 25.76
CA TRP A 354 -32.87 18.12 24.95
C TRP A 354 -31.73 17.12 24.74
N ARG A 355 -31.07 17.22 23.62
CA ARG A 355 -29.86 16.44 23.31
C ARG A 355 -28.64 16.92 24.11
N TRP A 356 -28.62 18.22 24.45
CA TRP A 356 -27.51 18.85 25.19
C TRP A 356 -27.91 19.10 26.62
N SER A 357 -26.91 19.15 27.51
CA SER A 357 -27.11 19.70 28.87
C SER A 357 -27.37 21.18 28.78
N GLU A 358 -27.95 21.76 29.83
CA GLU A 358 -28.18 23.20 29.94
C GLU A 358 -26.86 23.99 29.85
N ALA A 359 -25.79 23.48 30.48
CA ALA A 359 -24.46 24.07 30.40
C ALA A 359 -23.95 24.09 28.96
N THR A 360 -24.02 22.97 28.25
CA THR A 360 -23.61 22.91 26.83
C THR A 360 -24.45 23.85 25.96
N PHE A 361 -25.73 23.98 26.23
CA PHE A 361 -26.57 24.95 25.53
C PHE A 361 -26.11 26.38 25.75
N ASN A 362 -25.88 26.76 27.02
CA ASN A 362 -25.44 28.10 27.39
C ASN A 362 -24.07 28.47 26.82
N ASP A 363 -23.17 27.49 26.69
CA ASP A 363 -21.86 27.69 26.07
C ASP A 363 -21.96 27.93 24.53
N ASN A 364 -23.06 27.56 23.92
CA ASN A 364 -23.25 27.64 22.46
C ASN A 364 -24.23 28.73 22.03
N VAL A 365 -25.02 29.30 22.93
CA VAL A 365 -25.95 30.40 22.65
C VAL A 365 -25.30 31.76 22.97
N ASP A 366 -25.42 32.70 22.02
CA ASP A 366 -24.98 34.11 22.23
C ASP A 366 -26.18 35.01 21.90
N TYR A 367 -26.88 35.40 22.95
CA TYR A 367 -28.04 36.31 22.84
C TYR A 367 -27.66 37.74 22.50
N ASP A 368 -26.46 38.17 22.87
CA ASP A 368 -25.99 39.55 22.63
C ASP A 368 -25.50 39.69 21.17
N GLY A 369 -24.93 38.66 20.62
CA GLY A 369 -24.57 38.55 19.18
C GLY A 369 -25.71 38.11 18.27
N MET A 370 -26.98 38.35 18.64
CA MET A 370 -28.14 37.94 17.84
C MET A 370 -28.13 38.52 16.44
N ILE A 371 -28.27 37.68 15.44
CA ILE A 371 -28.40 38.03 14.00
C ILE A 371 -29.85 37.75 13.52
N ALA A 372 -30.57 38.79 13.15
CA ALA A 372 -31.88 38.64 12.52
C ALA A 372 -31.72 38.24 11.03
N ARG A 373 -32.48 37.24 10.58
CA ARG A 373 -32.48 36.79 9.20
C ARG A 373 -33.65 37.36 8.41
N TYR A 374 -33.54 37.32 7.08
CA TYR A 374 -34.55 37.83 6.19
C TYR A 374 -35.91 37.12 6.30
N ASP A 375 -35.93 35.85 6.77
CA ASP A 375 -37.16 35.05 6.95
C ASP A 375 -37.82 35.26 8.32
N GLY A 376 -37.31 36.22 9.13
CA GLY A 376 -37.78 36.53 10.46
C GLY A 376 -37.26 35.58 11.55
N SER A 377 -36.40 34.65 11.24
CA SER A 377 -35.71 33.80 12.21
C SER A 377 -34.47 34.49 12.75
N TYR A 378 -33.90 33.93 13.80
CA TYR A 378 -32.75 34.50 14.52
C TYR A 378 -31.64 33.45 14.68
N VAL A 379 -30.40 33.90 14.61
CA VAL A 379 -29.22 33.11 14.92
C VAL A 379 -28.52 33.76 16.14
N CYS A 380 -28.34 32.98 17.18
CA CYS A 380 -27.68 33.39 18.45
C CYS A 380 -26.51 32.44 18.72
N GLY A 381 -25.31 32.83 18.32
CA GLY A 381 -24.16 31.93 18.35
C GLY A 381 -24.37 30.71 17.45
N ASN A 382 -24.31 29.52 18.02
CA ASN A 382 -24.54 28.24 17.30
C ASN A 382 -25.98 27.72 17.38
N ILE A 383 -26.94 28.59 17.76
CA ILE A 383 -28.36 28.24 17.93
C ILE A 383 -29.22 29.05 16.97
N TRP A 384 -30.07 28.35 16.22
CA TRP A 384 -31.12 28.94 15.38
C TRP A 384 -32.46 28.96 16.15
N PHE A 385 -33.14 30.08 16.12
CA PHE A 385 -34.50 30.26 16.62
C PHE A 385 -35.45 30.63 15.48
N ALA A 386 -36.67 30.12 15.52
CA ALA A 386 -37.71 30.54 14.61
C ALA A 386 -38.16 32.00 14.89
N LYS A 387 -39.13 32.49 14.14
CA LYS A 387 -39.68 33.85 14.34
C LYS A 387 -40.43 34.02 15.64
N ASP A 388 -40.88 32.93 16.26
CA ASP A 388 -41.61 32.91 17.55
C ASP A 388 -41.22 31.71 18.39
N GLU A 389 -41.72 31.66 19.63
CA GLU A 389 -41.44 30.64 20.62
C GLU A 389 -42.09 29.27 20.39
N ASN A 390 -43.04 29.17 19.43
CA ASN A 390 -43.81 27.97 19.21
C ASN A 390 -43.01 26.83 18.51
N THR A 391 -41.85 27.17 17.96
CA THR A 391 -40.96 26.25 17.30
C THR A 391 -39.77 25.92 18.14
N GLN A 392 -39.39 24.64 18.19
CA GLN A 392 -38.19 24.18 18.85
C GLN A 392 -36.94 24.79 18.20
N PRO A 393 -36.00 25.35 18.98
CA PRO A 393 -34.71 25.78 18.48
C PRO A 393 -33.88 24.61 17.93
N SER A 394 -32.95 24.92 17.07
CA SER A 394 -32.04 23.94 16.45
C SER A 394 -30.60 24.40 16.61
N SER A 395 -29.68 23.47 16.79
CA SER A 395 -28.26 23.81 16.67
C SER A 395 -27.87 24.01 15.20
N ILE A 396 -26.82 24.81 14.98
CA ILE A 396 -26.26 25.08 13.66
C ILE A 396 -25.01 24.21 13.49
N LYS A 397 -24.86 23.64 12.29
CA LYS A 397 -23.59 23.07 11.82
C LYS A 397 -23.26 23.62 10.45
N TYR A 398 -22.00 23.96 10.23
CA TYR A 398 -21.51 24.42 8.94
C TYR A 398 -21.10 23.21 8.06
N LEU A 399 -21.28 23.35 6.75
CA LEU A 399 -20.91 22.31 5.80
C LEU A 399 -19.41 22.02 5.83
N ARG A 400 -18.56 23.05 6.01
CA ARG A 400 -17.11 22.92 6.15
C ARG A 400 -16.68 21.99 7.30
N ASP A 401 -17.44 21.99 8.41
CA ASP A 401 -17.11 21.19 9.60
C ASP A 401 -17.51 19.70 9.45
N VAL A 402 -18.25 19.39 8.39
CA VAL A 402 -18.80 18.06 8.12
C VAL A 402 -18.66 17.67 6.65
N GLY A 403 -17.63 18.19 5.99
CA GLY A 403 -17.37 17.94 4.57
C GLY A 403 -17.09 16.48 4.22
N ARG A 404 -16.74 15.65 5.20
CA ARG A 404 -16.53 14.22 5.03
C ARG A 404 -17.69 13.40 5.60
N MET A 405 -17.86 12.18 5.08
CA MET A 405 -18.80 11.18 5.56
C MET A 405 -18.16 9.80 5.49
N LEU A 406 -18.76 8.78 6.10
CA LEU A 406 -18.28 7.41 5.98
C LEU A 406 -18.27 6.97 4.50
N LEU A 407 -17.22 6.25 4.11
CA LEU A 407 -17.12 5.62 2.80
C LEU A 407 -18.32 4.69 2.62
N ARG A 408 -18.92 4.72 1.44
CA ARG A 408 -20.12 3.92 1.15
C ARG A 408 -19.74 2.54 0.63
N SER A 409 -20.50 1.54 1.01
CA SER A 409 -20.37 0.18 0.48
C SER A 409 -20.86 0.03 -0.98
N ILE A 410 -21.51 1.07 -1.54
CA ILE A 410 -21.84 1.17 -2.95
C ILE A 410 -21.25 2.47 -3.48
N ILE A 411 -20.29 2.35 -4.40
CA ILE A 411 -19.63 3.48 -5.07
C ILE A 411 -20.10 3.52 -6.51
N SER A 412 -20.55 4.69 -6.97
CA SER A 412 -20.97 4.91 -8.36
C SER A 412 -20.01 5.87 -9.03
N LEU A 413 -18.92 5.35 -9.57
CA LEU A 413 -17.92 6.09 -10.34
C LEU A 413 -17.84 5.53 -11.75
N LYS A 414 -17.66 6.43 -12.72
CA LYS A 414 -17.52 6.03 -14.13
C LYS A 414 -16.22 5.27 -14.35
N SER A 415 -16.29 4.20 -15.14
CA SER A 415 -15.10 3.46 -15.58
C SER A 415 -14.50 4.13 -16.82
N ASP A 416 -13.78 5.22 -16.61
CA ASP A 416 -13.19 6.04 -17.68
C ASP A 416 -11.64 5.99 -17.71
N GLY A 417 -11.04 5.04 -17.02
CA GLY A 417 -9.58 4.87 -16.97
C GLY A 417 -8.94 4.74 -18.37
N GLY A 418 -9.60 4.10 -19.33
CA GLY A 418 -9.15 4.03 -20.71
C GLY A 418 -9.06 5.41 -21.37
N ILE A 419 -10.07 6.26 -21.17
CA ILE A 419 -10.10 7.64 -21.69
C ILE A 419 -8.99 8.48 -21.04
N GLU A 420 -8.71 8.26 -19.75
CA GLU A 420 -7.63 8.95 -19.05
C GLU A 420 -6.25 8.56 -19.62
N VAL A 421 -6.03 7.26 -19.87
CA VAL A 421 -4.79 6.78 -20.53
C VAL A 421 -4.68 7.35 -21.94
N GLU A 422 -5.74 7.28 -22.75
CA GLU A 422 -5.75 7.86 -24.11
C GLU A 422 -5.37 9.34 -24.11
N ARG A 423 -5.88 10.14 -23.17
CA ARG A 423 -5.52 11.55 -23.04
C ARG A 423 -4.06 11.77 -22.70
N LEU A 424 -3.49 10.94 -21.82
CA LEU A 424 -2.06 11.00 -21.47
C LEU A 424 -1.15 10.59 -22.64
N PHE A 425 -1.63 9.66 -23.48
CA PHE A 425 -0.89 9.14 -24.63
C PHE A 425 -1.35 9.73 -25.97
N GLU A 426 -1.83 10.98 -25.95
CA GLU A 426 -2.15 11.77 -27.16
C GLU A 426 -3.20 11.10 -28.06
N GLY A 427 -4.23 10.49 -27.47
CA GLY A 427 -5.32 9.83 -28.16
C GLY A 427 -5.05 8.37 -28.53
N LYS A 428 -3.99 7.75 -28.00
CA LYS A 428 -3.65 6.34 -28.25
C LYS A 428 -4.00 5.45 -27.06
N SER A 429 -4.64 4.32 -27.33
CA SER A 429 -4.98 3.31 -26.34
C SER A 429 -3.88 2.26 -26.26
N PHE A 430 -3.00 2.36 -25.27
CA PHE A 430 -1.86 1.45 -25.10
C PHE A 430 -2.08 0.36 -24.05
N PHE A 431 -3.09 0.51 -23.21
CA PHE A 431 -3.39 -0.45 -22.16
C PHE A 431 -4.90 -0.73 -22.11
N PRO A 432 -5.34 -1.99 -22.18
CA PRO A 432 -6.75 -2.34 -22.07
C PRO A 432 -7.22 -2.24 -20.60
N TYR A 433 -8.42 -1.73 -20.41
CA TYR A 433 -9.15 -1.73 -19.14
C TYR A 433 -8.42 -1.19 -17.89
N PRO A 434 -7.70 -0.06 -17.95
CA PRO A 434 -7.07 0.49 -16.75
C PRO A 434 -8.13 0.96 -15.76
N LYS A 435 -7.86 0.81 -14.46
CA LYS A 435 -8.73 1.37 -13.43
C LYS A 435 -8.75 2.90 -13.51
N PRO A 436 -9.88 3.56 -13.20
CA PRO A 436 -9.95 5.03 -13.21
C PRO A 436 -9.16 5.62 -12.04
N VAL A 437 -8.46 6.73 -12.29
CA VAL A 437 -7.71 7.48 -11.27
C VAL A 437 -8.65 7.96 -10.16
N SER A 438 -9.88 8.35 -10.51
CA SER A 438 -10.89 8.79 -9.54
C SER A 438 -11.24 7.73 -8.48
N LEU A 439 -11.26 6.44 -8.85
CA LEU A 439 -11.48 5.35 -7.91
C LEU A 439 -10.27 5.19 -6.98
N MET A 440 -9.05 5.17 -7.52
CA MET A 440 -7.83 5.05 -6.71
C MET A 440 -7.69 6.22 -5.73
N ARG A 441 -7.96 7.44 -6.19
CA ARG A 441 -7.96 8.63 -5.34
C ARG A 441 -8.95 8.50 -4.18
N LEU A 442 -10.19 8.06 -4.46
CA LEU A 442 -11.21 7.85 -3.44
C LEU A 442 -10.75 6.84 -2.38
N LEU A 443 -10.17 5.71 -2.79
CA LEU A 443 -9.70 4.69 -1.86
C LEU A 443 -8.52 5.20 -1.02
N ILE A 444 -7.53 5.87 -1.61
CA ILE A 444 -6.39 6.45 -0.89
C ILE A 444 -6.86 7.55 0.07
N ASP A 445 -7.71 8.47 -0.40
CA ASP A 445 -8.25 9.58 0.40
C ASP A 445 -9.13 9.06 1.57
N SER A 446 -9.73 7.86 1.42
CA SER A 446 -10.59 7.29 2.46
C SER A 446 -9.88 6.99 3.78
N LEU A 447 -8.57 6.87 3.76
CA LEU A 447 -7.73 6.63 4.93
C LEU A 447 -7.42 7.91 5.72
N GLU A 448 -7.63 9.09 5.13
CA GLU A 448 -7.26 10.42 5.69
C GLU A 448 -5.76 10.57 6.02
N GLU A 449 -4.93 9.64 5.53
CA GLU A 449 -3.49 9.71 5.71
C GLU A 449 -2.87 10.59 4.62
N LYS A 450 -1.97 11.48 5.02
CA LYS A 450 -1.23 12.36 4.10
C LYS A 450 0.22 11.94 3.90
N ASP A 451 0.65 10.92 4.59
CA ASP A 451 1.99 10.33 4.54
C ASP A 451 1.88 8.81 4.52
N GLY A 452 2.98 8.14 4.25
CA GLY A 452 3.07 6.68 4.25
C GLY A 452 3.18 6.07 2.86
N ILE A 453 3.31 4.74 2.85
CA ILE A 453 3.54 3.96 1.63
C ILE A 453 2.23 3.37 1.12
N VAL A 454 1.95 3.63 -0.16
CA VAL A 454 0.88 2.99 -0.93
C VAL A 454 1.53 2.00 -1.89
N MET A 455 1.21 0.71 -1.76
CA MET A 455 1.79 -0.36 -2.58
C MET A 455 0.74 -0.95 -3.51
N ASP A 456 1.17 -1.26 -4.73
CA ASP A 456 0.36 -2.00 -5.72
C ASP A 456 1.25 -3.02 -6.43
N PHE A 457 1.06 -4.30 -6.12
CA PHE A 457 1.88 -5.37 -6.71
C PHE A 457 1.20 -6.13 -7.86
N PHE A 458 0.12 -5.56 -8.39
CA PHE A 458 -0.46 -5.85 -9.70
C PHE A 458 -0.70 -4.53 -10.44
N SER A 459 0.33 -3.69 -10.54
CA SER A 459 0.18 -2.27 -10.84
C SER A 459 -0.31 -1.96 -12.27
N GLY A 460 -0.26 -2.92 -13.18
CA GLY A 460 -0.70 -2.79 -14.56
C GLY A 460 -0.10 -1.54 -15.21
N SER A 461 -0.95 -0.60 -15.60
CA SER A 461 -0.53 0.68 -16.17
C SER A 461 -0.16 1.75 -15.12
N ALA A 462 0.06 1.40 -13.86
CA ALA A 462 0.44 2.29 -12.76
C ALA A 462 -0.60 3.41 -12.44
N THR A 463 -1.89 3.06 -12.44
CA THR A 463 -2.96 3.99 -12.06
C THR A 463 -2.81 4.48 -10.62
N THR A 464 -2.41 3.61 -9.71
CA THR A 464 -2.20 3.91 -8.29
C THR A 464 -1.13 4.97 -8.09
N ALA A 465 0.00 4.89 -8.80
CA ALA A 465 1.06 5.92 -8.75
C ALA A 465 0.56 7.29 -9.24
N HIS A 466 -0.20 7.31 -10.34
CA HIS A 466 -0.84 8.53 -10.85
C HIS A 466 -1.77 9.16 -9.79
N ALA A 467 -2.61 8.35 -9.13
CA ALA A 467 -3.53 8.82 -8.10
C ALA A 467 -2.79 9.37 -6.86
N VAL A 468 -1.70 8.73 -6.43
CA VAL A 468 -0.87 9.20 -5.32
C VAL A 468 -0.28 10.57 -5.61
N MET A 469 0.36 10.76 -6.78
CA MET A 469 0.95 12.05 -7.17
C MET A 469 -0.12 13.15 -7.27
N GLN A 470 -1.28 12.83 -7.85
CA GLN A 470 -2.36 13.80 -7.98
C GLN A 470 -2.90 14.22 -6.61
N LEU A 471 -3.14 13.26 -5.72
CA LEU A 471 -3.65 13.55 -4.38
C LEU A 471 -2.65 14.36 -3.55
N ASN A 472 -1.34 14.03 -3.63
CA ASN A 472 -0.30 14.82 -2.98
C ASN A 472 -0.26 16.27 -3.48
N ALA A 473 -0.48 16.48 -4.78
CA ALA A 473 -0.52 17.83 -5.36
C ALA A 473 -1.73 18.64 -4.88
N GLU A 474 -2.86 17.99 -4.62
CA GLU A 474 -4.11 18.62 -4.19
C GLU A 474 -4.12 18.97 -2.68
N ASP A 475 -3.63 18.04 -1.84
CA ASP A 475 -3.77 18.17 -0.39
C ASP A 475 -2.44 18.46 0.35
N GLY A 476 -1.32 18.58 -0.42
CA GLY A 476 0.02 18.81 0.12
C GLY A 476 0.57 17.61 0.90
N GLY A 477 0.08 16.41 0.61
CA GLY A 477 0.55 15.17 1.21
C GLY A 477 1.94 14.73 0.72
N ASN A 478 2.52 13.78 1.42
CA ASN A 478 3.83 13.19 1.14
C ASN A 478 3.75 11.65 1.06
N ARG A 479 2.67 11.15 0.46
CA ARG A 479 2.50 9.70 0.23
C ARG A 479 3.53 9.25 -0.79
N ARG A 480 4.11 8.08 -0.55
CA ARG A 480 5.06 7.42 -1.42
C ARG A 480 4.41 6.21 -2.06
N PHE A 481 4.82 5.85 -3.27
CA PHE A 481 4.30 4.63 -3.89
C PHE A 481 5.37 3.57 -4.13
N ILE A 482 4.97 2.30 -4.06
CA ILE A 482 5.74 1.14 -4.51
C ILE A 482 4.88 0.38 -5.50
N MET A 483 5.26 0.43 -6.78
CA MET A 483 4.59 -0.27 -7.86
C MET A 483 5.38 -1.50 -8.25
N VAL A 484 4.72 -2.66 -8.34
CA VAL A 484 5.33 -3.89 -8.82
C VAL A 484 4.52 -4.41 -10.00
N GLN A 485 5.21 -4.75 -11.08
CA GLN A 485 4.59 -5.27 -12.29
C GLN A 485 5.44 -6.37 -12.93
N TRP A 486 4.79 -7.45 -13.31
CA TRP A 486 5.36 -8.46 -14.18
C TRP A 486 5.64 -7.88 -15.58
N PRO A 487 6.82 -8.13 -16.19
CA PRO A 487 7.18 -7.63 -17.52
C PRO A 487 6.45 -8.40 -18.65
N GLU A 488 5.12 -8.41 -18.60
CA GLU A 488 4.30 -9.00 -19.65
C GLU A 488 4.60 -8.36 -21.00
N THR A 489 4.88 -9.20 -21.99
CA THR A 489 5.20 -8.76 -23.33
C THR A 489 3.97 -8.25 -24.07
N ILE A 490 4.16 -7.21 -24.86
CA ILE A 490 3.11 -6.59 -25.66
C ILE A 490 3.02 -7.27 -27.02
N GLU A 491 1.81 -7.60 -27.47
CA GLU A 491 1.58 -8.19 -28.79
C GLU A 491 2.16 -7.33 -29.92
N GLU A 492 2.91 -7.91 -30.83
CA GLU A 492 3.57 -7.21 -31.97
C GLU A 492 2.59 -6.42 -32.86
N LYS A 493 1.32 -6.85 -32.93
CA LYS A 493 0.28 -6.21 -33.75
C LYS A 493 -0.36 -5.02 -33.06
N SER A 494 -0.15 -4.82 -31.75
CA SER A 494 -0.77 -3.75 -30.97
C SER A 494 -0.24 -2.37 -31.33
N GLU A 495 -1.03 -1.33 -31.00
CA GLU A 495 -0.61 0.07 -31.15
C GLU A 495 0.56 0.41 -30.22
N ALA A 496 0.61 -0.20 -29.03
CA ALA A 496 1.69 -0.01 -28.08
C ALA A 496 3.03 -0.52 -28.62
N TYR A 497 3.06 -1.73 -29.21
CA TYR A 497 4.27 -2.28 -29.84
C TYR A 497 4.77 -1.42 -31.00
N LYS A 498 3.85 -0.94 -31.86
CA LYS A 498 4.18 -0.03 -32.96
C LYS A 498 4.72 1.31 -32.48
N ALA A 499 4.33 1.75 -31.29
CA ALA A 499 4.84 2.95 -30.65
C ALA A 499 6.21 2.76 -29.98
N GLY A 500 6.73 1.54 -29.94
CA GLY A 500 8.07 1.21 -29.41
C GLY A 500 8.08 0.50 -28.06
N TYR A 501 6.93 0.35 -27.41
CA TYR A 501 6.84 -0.37 -26.11
C TYR A 501 6.96 -1.89 -26.33
N ARG A 502 7.64 -2.57 -25.40
CA ARG A 502 7.86 -4.02 -25.45
C ARG A 502 7.20 -4.75 -24.29
N SER A 503 7.05 -4.07 -23.15
CA SER A 503 6.40 -4.63 -21.95
C SER A 503 5.37 -3.69 -21.37
N ILE A 504 4.46 -4.23 -20.55
CA ILE A 504 3.51 -3.44 -19.76
C ILE A 504 4.24 -2.51 -18.78
N CYS A 505 5.40 -2.93 -18.26
CA CYS A 505 6.23 -2.12 -17.37
C CYS A 505 6.69 -0.80 -18.03
N GLU A 506 7.05 -0.84 -19.30
CA GLU A 506 7.44 0.38 -20.04
C GLU A 506 6.27 1.36 -20.17
N ILE A 507 5.03 0.84 -20.40
CA ILE A 507 3.82 1.69 -20.42
C ILE A 507 3.55 2.27 -19.04
N GLY A 508 3.70 1.49 -17.98
CA GLY A 508 3.52 1.94 -16.60
C GLY A 508 4.46 3.07 -16.23
N ARG A 509 5.77 2.90 -16.49
CA ARG A 509 6.79 3.94 -16.27
C ARG A 509 6.50 5.20 -17.08
N GLU A 510 6.14 5.05 -18.35
CA GLU A 510 5.80 6.19 -19.21
C GLU A 510 4.53 6.92 -18.73
N ARG A 511 3.51 6.18 -18.26
CA ARG A 511 2.32 6.79 -17.66
C ARG A 511 2.67 7.63 -16.45
N ILE A 512 3.54 7.15 -15.56
CA ILE A 512 3.98 7.91 -14.38
C ILE A 512 4.65 9.22 -14.83
N LYS A 513 5.57 9.16 -15.81
CA LYS A 513 6.27 10.34 -16.36
C LYS A 513 5.30 11.38 -16.95
N ARG A 514 4.32 10.92 -17.74
CA ARG A 514 3.30 11.80 -18.36
C ARG A 514 2.33 12.38 -17.35
N ALA A 515 1.88 11.57 -16.38
CA ALA A 515 1.04 12.04 -15.28
C ALA A 515 1.76 13.10 -14.44
N ALA A 516 3.02 12.85 -14.07
CA ALA A 516 3.85 13.80 -13.35
C ALA A 516 3.98 15.14 -14.08
N LYS A 517 4.24 15.10 -15.40
CA LYS A 517 4.30 16.32 -16.23
C LYS A 517 2.97 17.07 -16.22
N LYS A 518 1.86 16.37 -16.47
CA LYS A 518 0.53 16.96 -16.47
C LYS A 518 0.18 17.62 -15.14
N ILE A 519 0.39 16.92 -14.03
CA ILE A 519 0.09 17.44 -12.68
C ILE A 519 0.96 18.68 -12.38
N LYS A 520 2.23 18.67 -12.78
CA LYS A 520 3.15 19.79 -12.61
C LYS A 520 2.72 21.00 -13.44
N ASP A 521 2.24 20.78 -14.67
CA ASP A 521 1.75 21.85 -15.54
C ASP A 521 0.44 22.47 -14.99
N GLU A 522 -0.45 21.64 -14.43
CA GLU A 522 -1.70 22.07 -13.79
C GLU A 522 -1.47 22.75 -12.43
N ASN A 523 -0.40 22.38 -11.70
CA ASN A 523 -0.08 22.87 -10.36
C ASN A 523 1.39 23.35 -10.26
N PRO A 524 1.77 24.47 -10.91
CA PRO A 524 3.18 24.89 -11.03
C PRO A 524 3.89 25.16 -9.70
N ASN A 525 3.16 25.44 -8.64
CA ASN A 525 3.70 25.79 -7.32
C ASN A 525 3.82 24.57 -6.37
N THR A 526 3.38 23.39 -6.80
CA THR A 526 3.45 22.20 -5.96
C THR A 526 4.87 21.69 -5.81
N LYS A 527 5.21 21.23 -4.61
CA LYS A 527 6.53 20.69 -4.26
C LYS A 527 6.38 19.25 -3.77
N ILE A 528 5.92 18.37 -4.64
CA ILE A 528 5.82 16.95 -4.35
C ILE A 528 6.91 16.17 -5.09
N ASP A 529 7.15 14.93 -4.66
CA ASP A 529 8.03 13.99 -5.34
C ASP A 529 7.34 13.45 -6.61
N PHE A 530 7.89 13.78 -7.76
CA PHE A 530 7.47 13.33 -9.08
C PHE A 530 8.35 12.24 -9.67
N GLY A 531 9.41 11.86 -8.96
CA GLY A 531 10.36 10.84 -9.38
C GLY A 531 9.94 9.43 -9.00
N PHE A 532 10.72 8.47 -9.46
CA PHE A 532 10.72 7.09 -8.99
C PHE A 532 12.05 6.40 -9.30
N ARG A 533 12.50 5.52 -8.40
CA ARG A 533 13.59 4.57 -8.66
C ARG A 533 13.03 3.35 -9.36
N SER A 534 13.59 2.99 -10.51
CA SER A 534 13.24 1.76 -11.22
C SER A 534 14.20 0.65 -10.82
N PHE A 535 13.65 -0.54 -10.57
CA PHE A 535 14.40 -1.77 -10.27
C PHE A 535 13.90 -2.92 -11.14
N VAL A 536 14.79 -3.88 -11.38
CA VAL A 536 14.44 -5.18 -11.98
C VAL A 536 14.74 -6.27 -10.97
N CYS A 537 13.78 -7.16 -10.74
CA CYS A 537 13.99 -8.38 -9.97
C CYS A 537 14.80 -9.36 -10.81
N ASP A 538 15.96 -9.75 -10.31
CA ASP A 538 16.91 -10.63 -10.99
C ASP A 538 17.48 -11.64 -9.97
N SER A 539 18.19 -12.64 -10.45
CA SER A 539 18.92 -13.58 -9.59
C SER A 539 19.94 -12.86 -8.70
N SER A 540 20.22 -13.42 -7.55
CA SER A 540 21.22 -12.91 -6.62
C SER A 540 22.51 -12.47 -7.33
N ASN A 541 23.19 -11.44 -6.83
CA ASN A 541 24.47 -10.97 -7.35
C ASN A 541 25.61 -11.98 -7.08
N MET A 542 25.36 -12.97 -6.24
CA MET A 542 26.33 -14.02 -5.90
C MET A 542 26.30 -15.16 -6.89
N LYS A 543 27.46 -15.77 -7.18
CA LYS A 543 27.54 -17.03 -7.92
C LYS A 543 26.96 -18.17 -7.08
N ASP A 544 26.27 -19.10 -7.72
CA ASP A 544 25.77 -20.27 -7.03
C ASP A 544 26.91 -21.20 -6.67
N VAL A 545 26.98 -21.61 -5.43
CA VAL A 545 27.97 -22.56 -4.94
C VAL A 545 27.31 -23.93 -4.85
N TYR A 546 27.50 -24.76 -5.87
CA TYR A 546 27.09 -26.16 -5.86
C TYR A 546 28.18 -26.98 -5.14
N TYR A 547 27.91 -27.45 -3.95
CA TYR A 547 28.71 -28.46 -3.29
C TYR A 547 28.19 -29.86 -3.67
N SER A 548 28.75 -30.47 -4.72
CA SER A 548 28.61 -31.90 -4.87
C SER A 548 29.80 -32.58 -4.17
N PRO A 549 29.58 -33.62 -3.32
CA PRO A 549 30.68 -34.33 -2.64
C PRO A 549 31.70 -34.98 -3.58
N ALA A 550 31.36 -35.10 -4.89
CA ALA A 550 32.22 -35.69 -5.92
C ALA A 550 33.23 -34.72 -6.55
N GLU A 551 33.06 -33.40 -6.35
CA GLU A 551 33.90 -32.35 -6.94
C GLU A 551 34.98 -31.81 -5.97
N TYR A 552 35.18 -32.49 -4.83
CA TYR A 552 36.11 -32.06 -3.77
C TYR A 552 37.59 -32.24 -4.13
N GLU A 553 37.93 -32.68 -5.33
CA GLU A 553 39.34 -32.98 -5.70
C GLU A 553 40.02 -31.94 -6.62
N MET A 554 39.38 -30.85 -7.00
CA MET A 554 40.03 -29.81 -7.82
C MET A 554 39.95 -28.44 -7.21
N ASP A 555 41.15 -27.95 -6.86
CA ASP A 555 41.52 -26.56 -6.60
C ASP A 555 40.94 -25.84 -5.38
N LEU A 556 41.54 -26.12 -4.23
CA LEU A 556 41.46 -25.25 -3.05
C LEU A 556 41.86 -23.77 -3.35
N PHE A 557 42.52 -23.52 -4.48
CA PHE A 557 42.90 -22.18 -4.96
C PHE A 557 41.85 -21.46 -5.75
N ASP A 558 40.87 -22.13 -6.37
CA ASP A 558 39.73 -21.50 -7.07
C ASP A 558 38.67 -20.97 -6.09
N PHE A 559 38.69 -21.42 -4.84
CA PHE A 559 37.83 -20.90 -3.78
C PHE A 559 38.16 -19.46 -3.33
N MET A 560 39.32 -18.94 -3.73
CA MET A 560 39.67 -17.51 -3.55
C MET A 560 39.23 -16.67 -4.74
N THR A 561 38.53 -17.24 -5.72
CA THR A 561 37.96 -16.47 -6.83
C THR A 561 36.70 -15.71 -6.36
N ASP A 562 36.51 -14.57 -6.99
CA ASP A 562 35.41 -13.65 -6.75
C ASP A 562 34.04 -14.39 -6.83
N ASN A 563 33.31 -14.42 -5.71
CA ASN A 563 32.00 -15.06 -5.59
C ASN A 563 30.86 -14.23 -6.20
N ILE A 564 31.17 -13.08 -6.82
CA ILE A 564 30.22 -12.18 -7.46
C ILE A 564 30.13 -12.51 -8.96
N LYS A 565 28.95 -12.41 -9.53
CA LYS A 565 28.71 -12.54 -10.96
C LYS A 565 29.40 -11.41 -11.72
N GLU A 566 29.95 -11.70 -12.91
CA GLU A 566 30.80 -10.77 -13.67
C GLU A 566 30.05 -9.54 -14.20
N ASP A 567 28.75 -9.66 -14.41
CA ASP A 567 27.87 -8.61 -14.90
C ASP A 567 27.29 -7.70 -13.81
N ARG A 568 27.74 -7.83 -12.58
CA ARG A 568 27.23 -7.10 -11.42
C ARG A 568 28.11 -5.89 -11.10
N THR A 569 27.43 -4.78 -10.79
CA THR A 569 28.07 -3.50 -10.44
C THR A 569 28.16 -3.36 -8.91
N PRO A 570 29.02 -2.45 -8.39
CA PRO A 570 29.03 -2.13 -6.95
C PRO A 570 27.68 -1.60 -6.44
N GLU A 571 26.88 -0.97 -7.29
CA GLU A 571 25.54 -0.47 -6.93
C GLU A 571 24.54 -1.62 -6.83
N ASP A 572 24.60 -2.66 -7.67
CA ASP A 572 23.81 -3.89 -7.55
C ASP A 572 24.08 -4.54 -6.17
N LEU A 573 25.33 -4.62 -5.76
CA LEU A 573 25.72 -5.18 -4.45
C LEU A 573 25.17 -4.32 -3.31
N LEU A 574 25.25 -3.00 -3.44
CA LEU A 574 24.74 -2.09 -2.42
C LEU A 574 23.25 -2.31 -2.15
N PHE A 575 22.43 -2.36 -3.21
CA PHE A 575 20.99 -2.55 -3.05
C PHE A 575 20.64 -3.94 -2.49
N GLN A 576 21.38 -5.00 -2.85
CA GLN A 576 21.20 -6.31 -2.22
C GLN A 576 21.56 -6.28 -0.73
N VAL A 577 22.64 -5.60 -0.36
CA VAL A 577 23.02 -5.40 1.06
C VAL A 577 21.94 -4.60 1.81
N MET A 578 21.39 -3.57 1.18
CA MET A 578 20.30 -2.79 1.79
C MET A 578 19.07 -3.64 2.07
N LEU A 579 18.67 -4.52 1.15
CA LEU A 579 17.59 -5.49 1.36
C LEU A 579 17.88 -6.44 2.52
N ASP A 580 19.07 -7.01 2.59
CA ASP A 580 19.48 -7.96 3.63
C ASP A 580 19.58 -7.31 5.03
N LEU A 581 19.90 -6.03 5.09
CA LEU A 581 19.98 -5.24 6.32
C LEU A 581 18.68 -4.50 6.69
N GLY A 582 17.60 -4.65 5.91
CA GLY A 582 16.33 -4.00 6.16
C GLY A 582 16.33 -2.46 5.96
N ILE A 583 17.24 -1.95 5.12
CA ILE A 583 17.37 -0.53 4.81
C ILE A 583 16.47 -0.18 3.62
N GLU A 584 15.64 0.86 3.77
CA GLU A 584 14.72 1.27 2.69
C GLU A 584 15.46 1.61 1.40
N LEU A 585 14.98 1.06 0.27
CA LEU A 585 15.57 1.25 -1.06
C LEU A 585 15.49 2.71 -1.53
N SER A 586 14.65 3.53 -0.89
CA SER A 586 14.53 4.97 -1.12
C SER A 586 15.49 5.81 -0.30
N SER A 587 16.30 5.20 0.58
CA SER A 587 17.25 5.93 1.42
C SER A 587 18.23 6.75 0.59
N LYS A 588 18.66 7.88 1.13
CA LYS A 588 19.67 8.75 0.51
C LYS A 588 21.00 8.01 0.42
N ILE A 589 21.60 8.00 -0.74
CA ILE A 589 22.90 7.39 -1.02
C ILE A 589 23.87 8.49 -1.46
N GLU A 590 25.00 8.59 -0.79
CA GLU A 590 26.09 9.48 -1.16
C GLU A 590 27.31 8.65 -1.54
N GLU A 591 27.79 8.85 -2.77
CA GLU A 591 29.02 8.25 -3.25
C GLU A 591 30.20 9.16 -2.94
N THR A 592 31.20 8.64 -2.24
CA THR A 592 32.41 9.39 -1.86
C THR A 592 33.66 8.57 -2.14
N VAL A 593 34.81 9.23 -2.19
CA VAL A 593 36.12 8.55 -2.31
C VAL A 593 36.88 8.74 -1.02
N ILE A 594 37.28 7.61 -0.38
CA ILE A 594 38.06 7.59 0.86
C ILE A 594 39.35 6.82 0.61
N ALA A 595 40.50 7.47 0.79
CA ALA A 595 41.83 6.90 0.53
C ALA A 595 41.93 6.21 -0.85
N GLY A 596 41.33 6.82 -1.87
CA GLY A 596 41.34 6.31 -3.25
C GLY A 596 40.36 5.18 -3.53
N LYS A 597 39.47 4.82 -2.59
CA LYS A 597 38.43 3.79 -2.74
C LYS A 597 37.05 4.41 -2.81
N LYS A 598 36.20 3.86 -3.68
CA LYS A 598 34.79 4.22 -3.79
C LYS A 598 34.01 3.71 -2.58
N VAL A 599 33.32 4.60 -1.91
CA VAL A 599 32.59 4.30 -0.68
C VAL A 599 31.18 4.87 -0.80
N PHE A 600 30.19 4.03 -0.52
CA PHE A 600 28.78 4.42 -0.43
C PHE A 600 28.44 4.73 1.03
N ASN A 601 27.85 5.89 1.25
CA ASN A 601 27.28 6.31 2.53
C ASN A 601 25.75 6.35 2.38
N VAL A 602 25.06 5.48 3.10
CA VAL A 602 23.59 5.34 3.03
C VAL A 602 22.97 5.80 4.33
N ALA A 603 21.88 6.57 4.23
CA ALA A 603 21.12 7.10 5.35
C ALA A 603 22.02 7.81 6.40
N ASP A 604 22.84 8.75 5.91
CA ASP A 604 23.70 9.63 6.71
C ASP A 604 24.61 8.87 7.72
N GLY A 605 25.23 7.76 7.28
CA GLY A 605 26.17 6.98 8.06
C GLY A 605 25.56 5.73 8.73
N PHE A 606 24.29 5.42 8.50
CA PHE A 606 23.70 4.18 8.99
C PHE A 606 24.38 2.95 8.35
N LEU A 607 24.64 2.99 7.03
CA LEU A 607 25.44 2.01 6.33
C LEU A 607 26.57 2.71 5.58
N ILE A 608 27.81 2.24 5.79
CA ILE A 608 28.93 2.53 4.88
C ILE A 608 29.33 1.24 4.19
N ALA A 609 29.42 1.24 2.86
CA ALA A 609 29.81 0.09 2.06
C ALA A 609 31.00 0.41 1.14
N CYS A 610 31.95 -0.50 1.02
CA CYS A 610 33.10 -0.41 0.13
C CYS A 610 33.32 -1.75 -0.59
N PHE A 611 33.11 -1.78 -1.90
CA PHE A 611 33.24 -3.00 -2.71
C PHE A 611 34.48 -3.03 -3.60
N ASP A 612 35.36 -2.03 -3.48
CA ASP A 612 36.62 -1.96 -4.22
C ASP A 612 37.61 -3.01 -3.73
N ALA A 613 38.46 -3.51 -4.63
CA ALA A 613 39.56 -4.39 -4.27
C ALA A 613 40.72 -3.63 -3.62
N ASN A 614 41.62 -4.36 -2.93
CA ASN A 614 42.83 -3.83 -2.30
C ASN A 614 42.55 -2.69 -1.30
N VAL A 615 41.58 -2.88 -0.41
CA VAL A 615 41.28 -1.98 0.70
C VAL A 615 42.40 -2.06 1.74
N THR A 616 42.94 -0.92 2.15
CA THR A 616 44.08 -0.78 3.06
C THR A 616 43.65 -0.34 4.46
N ASP A 617 44.56 -0.50 5.46
CA ASP A 617 44.36 0.00 6.83
C ASP A 617 43.98 1.48 6.87
N GLU A 618 44.51 2.30 5.98
CA GLU A 618 44.19 3.74 5.89
C GLU A 618 42.72 3.96 5.54
N THR A 619 42.22 3.22 4.56
CA THR A 619 40.81 3.28 4.14
C THR A 619 39.92 2.81 5.30
N ILE A 620 40.24 1.68 5.93
CA ILE A 620 39.45 1.11 7.03
C ILE A 620 39.41 2.07 8.21
N LYS A 621 40.56 2.66 8.59
CA LYS A 621 40.65 3.63 9.66
C LYS A 621 39.81 4.88 9.38
N ALA A 622 39.88 5.41 8.17
CA ALA A 622 39.10 6.60 7.77
C ALA A 622 37.59 6.32 7.79
N ILE A 623 37.18 5.10 7.44
CA ILE A 623 35.78 4.65 7.55
C ILE A 623 35.38 4.48 9.02
N ALA A 624 36.17 3.78 9.85
CA ALA A 624 35.91 3.59 11.26
C ALA A 624 35.76 4.91 12.03
N GLN A 625 36.55 5.95 11.66
CA GLN A 625 36.43 7.29 12.24
C GLN A 625 35.09 7.99 11.94
N LYS A 626 34.33 7.56 10.91
CA LYS A 626 32.98 8.04 10.63
C LYS A 626 31.92 7.39 11.51
N GLN A 627 32.29 6.36 12.25
CA GLN A 627 31.42 5.63 13.20
C GLN A 627 30.09 5.18 12.58
N PRO A 628 30.09 4.42 11.46
CA PRO A 628 28.86 3.91 10.88
C PRO A 628 28.19 2.89 11.80
N TYR A 629 26.86 2.74 11.69
CA TYR A 629 26.17 1.66 12.39
C TYR A 629 26.51 0.29 11.74
N TYR A 630 26.42 0.21 10.39
CA TYR A 630 26.90 -0.94 9.61
C TYR A 630 28.10 -0.56 8.75
N PHE A 631 29.09 -1.45 8.69
CA PHE A 631 30.13 -1.44 7.67
C PHE A 631 30.11 -2.74 6.89
N VAL A 632 30.04 -2.64 5.55
CA VAL A 632 30.00 -3.81 4.65
C VAL A 632 31.07 -3.69 3.59
N MET A 633 31.79 -4.79 3.35
CA MET A 633 32.79 -4.93 2.29
C MET A 633 32.80 -6.34 1.71
N ARG A 634 33.53 -6.56 0.63
CA ARG A 634 33.75 -7.91 0.10
C ARG A 634 34.85 -8.59 0.91
N ASP A 635 34.71 -9.89 1.17
CA ASP A 635 35.76 -10.68 1.83
C ASP A 635 37.07 -10.62 1.04
N SER A 636 36.99 -10.71 -0.30
CA SER A 636 38.12 -10.59 -1.22
C SER A 636 38.70 -9.18 -1.37
N SER A 637 38.12 -8.15 -0.75
CA SER A 637 38.56 -6.75 -0.92
C SER A 637 39.82 -6.40 -0.11
N LEU A 638 40.17 -7.14 0.92
CA LEU A 638 41.31 -6.84 1.75
C LEU A 638 42.64 -6.95 1.00
N ALA A 639 43.53 -5.98 1.14
CA ALA A 639 44.78 -5.94 0.40
C ALA A 639 45.73 -7.07 0.72
N ASN A 640 45.72 -7.57 1.97
CA ASN A 640 46.53 -8.67 2.46
C ASN A 640 46.10 -9.13 3.87
N ASP A 641 46.65 -10.24 4.35
CA ASP A 641 46.35 -10.85 5.68
C ASP A 641 46.66 -9.91 6.86
N SER A 642 47.61 -9.00 6.71
CA SER A 642 47.94 -8.02 7.75
C SER A 642 46.79 -7.05 7.95
N VAL A 643 46.15 -6.58 6.84
CA VAL A 643 44.98 -5.72 6.89
C VAL A 643 43.79 -6.46 7.52
N ALA A 644 43.62 -7.74 7.21
CA ALA A 644 42.59 -8.58 7.84
C ALA A 644 42.77 -8.67 9.35
N THR A 645 44.00 -8.83 9.83
CA THR A 645 44.32 -8.88 11.24
C THR A 645 44.10 -7.53 11.96
N ASN A 646 44.49 -6.44 11.32
CA ASN A 646 44.34 -5.10 11.88
C ASN A 646 42.89 -4.58 11.86
N PHE A 647 42.06 -5.11 10.98
CA PHE A 647 40.69 -4.67 10.78
C PHE A 647 39.89 -4.63 12.08
N GLU A 648 39.88 -5.73 12.84
CA GLU A 648 39.16 -5.81 14.11
C GLU A 648 39.68 -4.80 15.13
N GLN A 649 41.02 -4.62 15.21
CA GLN A 649 41.63 -3.70 16.15
C GLN A 649 41.34 -2.24 15.81
N ILE A 650 41.29 -1.89 14.51
CA ILE A 650 40.95 -0.54 14.05
C ILE A 650 39.51 -0.20 14.46
N PHE A 651 38.55 -1.08 14.19
CA PHE A 651 37.16 -0.82 14.58
C PHE A 651 37.00 -0.82 16.10
N ALA A 652 37.62 -1.75 16.83
CA ALA A 652 37.61 -1.76 18.30
C ALA A 652 38.13 -0.45 18.90
N THR A 653 39.08 0.22 18.22
CA THR A 653 39.68 1.49 18.67
C THR A 653 38.81 2.71 18.31
N TYR A 654 38.28 2.78 17.08
CA TYR A 654 37.65 3.98 16.56
C TYR A 654 36.14 3.92 16.52
N SER A 655 35.56 2.71 16.42
CA SER A 655 34.10 2.52 16.34
C SER A 655 33.69 1.13 16.84
N PRO A 656 33.78 0.87 18.15
CA PRO A 656 33.51 -0.46 18.73
C PRO A 656 32.07 -0.94 18.48
N ASP A 657 31.12 -0.03 18.35
CA ASP A 657 29.71 -0.34 18.21
C ASP A 657 29.30 -0.63 16.74
N THR A 658 30.22 -0.41 15.77
CA THR A 658 29.93 -0.73 14.36
C THR A 658 29.75 -2.21 14.12
N VAL A 659 28.60 -2.60 13.54
CA VAL A 659 28.35 -3.96 13.07
C VAL A 659 29.04 -4.17 11.72
N ARG A 660 29.98 -5.11 11.67
CA ARG A 660 30.82 -5.38 10.48
C ARG A 660 30.35 -6.65 9.79
N LYS A 661 30.06 -6.54 8.50
CA LYS A 661 29.60 -7.66 7.66
C LYS A 661 30.48 -7.78 6.42
N VAL A 662 30.59 -8.98 5.85
CA VAL A 662 31.26 -9.26 4.58
C VAL A 662 30.30 -9.98 3.62
N LEU A 663 30.54 -9.74 2.30
CA LEU A 663 29.87 -10.47 1.23
C LEU A 663 30.63 -11.74 0.88
#